data_3cb002de43c5ee78bf11825ec6820a08
#
_entry.id   3cb002de43c5ee78bf11825ec6820a08
#
_cell.length_a   1.000
_cell.length_b   1.000
_cell.length_c   1.000
_cell.angle_alpha   90.00
_cell.angle_beta   90.00
_cell.angle_gamma   90.00
#
_symmetry.space_group_name_H-M   'P 1'
#
loop_
_entity.id
_entity.type
_entity.pdbx_description
1 polymer ?
#
loop_
_entity_poly.entity_id
_entity_poly.type
_entity_poly.pdbx_seq_one_letter_code
_entity_poly.pdbx_strand_id
1 'polypeptide(L)'
;MSEYSKKVRSALDAAVAAIGGSPRDGQIEMAEAVANALSDRHHLLVQAGTGTGKSLAYLVPALVHGKKVLVATATLALQRQLVERDLPKIKAALDKELNRDISFAIYKGVGNYICLQKMNNAPNDPEAQAVLEVSSLEGDAKRLRAWAQSANATGDRDDAPDVDRRVWSANSVSGRECMGADECPSGSKCFAALAKAKAQTADIVVTNHTLLAIEIVDSHPILPERDAIVLDEAHEFMDRTTQAVTEEITAARVARAANMARKHLPGKASDALHKASEKFAKALGEYADDLKADPTKAGRLEKLPSTLEAPLRAIKEAVASVTALISADAQIIDPNSMAEGARVKGALNEVSQTATKLLKPGHTHVLWFEPTYSTLYLAPLAVSDVLRGNLLTQTPVIATSATLTVGKSFDAIAKNIGFVIGGKNEDEVEDDEERGEKKGVMDPANLQILDVGSPFDFANQGMLYLPKDLPEPGRDGPSIEALTELGELIQAAGGRTLALFSSWRGVEAADEHLREVLAELKLPIITQRRGDSVGPLVDKFAKDEKSILLGTISLWQGIDVPGPACTLVVIDRIPFPRPDEPVLSARAAEADAAGGSGFMQISLPRAALLLAQGTGRLIRSLDDKGVVAILDSRIVNKRYGSILLNSMPPFWRTSDGAVIKEALRRLDAQYLES
;
A
#
# COMPACT_ATOMS: atom_id res chain seq x y z
N MET A 1 -11.59 21.92 29.46
CA MET A 1 -11.92 20.65 28.79
C MET A 1 -13.43 20.56 28.65
N SER A 2 -13.92 20.34 27.43
CA SER A 2 -15.34 20.08 27.17
C SER A 2 -15.79 18.77 27.84
N GLU A 3 -17.10 18.58 28.02
CA GLU A 3 -17.65 17.31 28.53
C GLU A 3 -17.28 16.14 27.59
N TYR A 4 -17.23 16.40 26.30
CA TYR A 4 -16.81 15.46 25.27
C TYR A 4 -15.33 15.04 25.44
N SER A 5 -14.42 15.99 25.65
CA SER A 5 -13.01 15.68 25.89
C SER A 5 -12.80 14.83 27.16
N LYS A 6 -13.62 15.04 28.20
CA LYS A 6 -13.58 14.20 29.42
C LYS A 6 -14.01 12.77 29.14
N LYS A 7 -15.07 12.56 28.32
CA LYS A 7 -15.53 11.23 27.90
C LYS A 7 -14.49 10.50 27.07
N VAL A 8 -13.85 11.21 26.13
CA VAL A 8 -12.77 10.63 25.31
C VAL A 8 -11.63 10.17 26.18
N ARG A 9 -11.22 10.98 27.16
CA ARG A 9 -10.13 10.63 28.08
C ARG A 9 -10.46 9.42 28.95
N SER A 10 -11.66 9.38 29.56
CA SER A 10 -12.11 8.24 30.35
C SER A 10 -12.17 6.95 29.49
N ALA A 11 -12.71 7.02 28.28
CA ALA A 11 -12.75 5.90 27.36
C ALA A 11 -11.35 5.44 26.91
N LEU A 12 -10.41 6.38 26.68
CA LEU A 12 -9.04 6.07 26.35
C LEU A 12 -8.33 5.35 27.50
N ASP A 13 -8.48 5.84 28.71
CA ASP A 13 -7.92 5.22 29.92
C ASP A 13 -8.44 3.78 30.09
N ALA A 14 -9.75 3.56 29.91
CA ALA A 14 -10.37 2.24 29.95
C ALA A 14 -9.84 1.31 28.84
N ALA A 15 -9.70 1.80 27.60
CA ALA A 15 -9.19 1.03 26.48
C ALA A 15 -7.71 0.66 26.66
N VAL A 16 -6.88 1.58 27.13
CA VAL A 16 -5.46 1.34 27.37
C VAL A 16 -5.25 0.35 28.52
N ALA A 17 -6.03 0.47 29.59
CA ALA A 17 -5.99 -0.47 30.71
C ALA A 17 -6.39 -1.90 30.27
N ALA A 18 -7.39 -2.03 29.36
CA ALA A 18 -7.83 -3.34 28.83
C ALA A 18 -6.75 -4.09 28.06
N ILE A 19 -5.76 -3.38 27.52
CA ILE A 19 -4.60 -3.99 26.84
C ILE A 19 -3.36 -4.11 27.73
N GLY A 20 -3.49 -3.75 29.03
CA GLY A 20 -2.39 -3.84 29.99
C GLY A 20 -1.37 -2.71 29.90
N GLY A 21 -1.73 -1.58 29.30
CA GLY A 21 -0.88 -0.41 29.13
C GLY A 21 -1.20 0.73 30.10
N SER A 22 -0.47 1.83 29.93
CA SER A 22 -0.76 3.15 30.54
C SER A 22 -0.83 4.20 29.43
N PRO A 23 -1.75 5.18 29.52
CA PRO A 23 -1.83 6.28 28.56
C PRO A 23 -0.53 7.08 28.48
N ARG A 24 -0.20 7.56 27.30
CA ARG A 24 0.99 8.38 27.03
C ARG A 24 0.54 9.78 26.61
N ASP A 25 1.31 10.81 26.97
CA ASP A 25 0.91 12.20 26.71
C ASP A 25 0.61 12.44 25.24
N GLY A 26 1.47 12.01 24.32
CA GLY A 26 1.22 12.14 22.87
C GLY A 26 -0.01 11.35 22.37
N GLN A 27 -0.36 10.23 23.02
CA GLN A 27 -1.58 9.48 22.72
C GLN A 27 -2.83 10.26 23.13
N ILE A 28 -2.79 10.88 24.30
CA ILE A 28 -3.89 11.71 24.81
C ILE A 28 -4.07 12.94 23.92
N GLU A 29 -2.98 13.63 23.60
CA GLU A 29 -3.00 14.83 22.75
C GLU A 29 -3.59 14.51 21.36
N MET A 30 -3.15 13.42 20.74
CA MET A 30 -3.72 12.95 19.48
C MET A 30 -5.20 12.62 19.61
N ALA A 31 -5.62 11.91 20.65
CA ALA A 31 -7.01 11.54 20.85
C ALA A 31 -7.92 12.77 21.04
N GLU A 32 -7.46 13.78 21.77
CA GLU A 32 -8.17 15.06 21.92
C GLU A 32 -8.25 15.83 20.59
N ALA A 33 -7.18 15.86 19.80
CA ALA A 33 -7.17 16.49 18.48
C ALA A 33 -8.12 15.78 17.50
N VAL A 34 -8.15 14.45 17.49
CA VAL A 34 -9.11 13.66 16.68
C VAL A 34 -10.54 13.95 17.14
N ALA A 35 -10.80 14.00 18.45
CA ALA A 35 -12.12 14.32 18.98
C ALA A 35 -12.60 15.70 18.51
N ASN A 36 -11.75 16.70 18.56
CA ASN A 36 -12.05 18.05 18.09
C ASN A 36 -12.31 18.07 16.58
N ALA A 37 -11.46 17.39 15.79
CA ALA A 37 -11.64 17.30 14.34
C ALA A 37 -12.98 16.68 13.93
N LEU A 38 -13.43 15.66 14.66
CA LEU A 38 -14.73 15.01 14.45
C LEU A 38 -15.89 15.92 14.85
N SER A 39 -15.78 16.63 15.98
CA SER A 39 -16.85 17.49 16.52
C SER A 39 -17.03 18.77 15.70
N ASP A 40 -15.92 19.45 15.41
CA ASP A 40 -15.90 20.76 14.78
C ASP A 40 -15.87 20.65 13.25
N ARG A 41 -15.80 19.43 12.71
CA ARG A 41 -15.75 19.11 11.29
C ARG A 41 -14.61 19.83 10.58
N HIS A 42 -13.37 19.58 11.01
CA HIS A 42 -12.17 20.03 10.29
C HIS A 42 -11.24 18.86 9.97
N HIS A 43 -10.28 19.08 9.10
CA HIS A 43 -9.27 18.08 8.79
C HIS A 43 -8.16 18.08 9.83
N LEU A 44 -7.53 16.93 10.04
CA LEU A 44 -6.39 16.77 10.93
C LEU A 44 -5.28 16.00 10.22
N LEU A 45 -4.10 16.58 10.20
CA LEU A 45 -2.86 15.92 9.77
C LEU A 45 -1.97 15.73 11.00
N VAL A 46 -1.83 14.49 11.48
CA VAL A 46 -1.13 14.22 12.73
C VAL A 46 0.01 13.22 12.57
N GLN A 47 1.22 13.66 12.88
CA GLN A 47 2.37 12.77 13.05
C GLN A 47 2.41 12.25 14.48
N ALA A 48 2.41 10.93 14.62
CA ALA A 48 2.54 10.25 15.90
C ALA A 48 3.57 9.13 15.76
N GLY A 49 4.73 9.32 16.36
CA GLY A 49 5.88 8.41 16.25
C GLY A 49 5.54 6.98 16.68
N THR A 50 6.45 6.05 16.38
CA THR A 50 6.32 4.67 16.84
C THR A 50 6.15 4.60 18.35
N GLY A 51 5.34 3.66 18.84
CA GLY A 51 5.09 3.50 20.26
C GLY A 51 4.05 4.45 20.86
N THR A 52 3.56 5.48 20.17
CA THR A 52 2.54 6.41 20.70
C THR A 52 1.19 5.73 20.98
N GLY A 53 0.86 4.63 20.28
CA GLY A 53 -0.45 3.99 20.41
C GLY A 53 -1.49 4.63 19.50
N LYS A 54 -1.10 5.03 18.29
CA LYS A 54 -1.92 5.68 17.25
C LYS A 54 -3.30 5.08 17.09
N SER A 55 -3.39 3.74 16.99
CA SER A 55 -4.66 3.07 16.72
C SER A 55 -5.71 3.41 17.77
N LEU A 56 -5.39 3.35 19.04
CA LEU A 56 -6.33 3.74 20.10
C LEU A 56 -6.63 5.22 20.10
N ALA A 57 -5.63 6.06 19.76
CA ALA A 57 -5.79 7.51 19.75
C ALA A 57 -6.78 8.01 18.68
N TYR A 58 -7.04 7.23 17.60
CA TYR A 58 -8.10 7.58 16.66
C TYR A 58 -9.37 6.71 16.80
N LEU A 59 -9.24 5.43 17.20
CA LEU A 59 -10.41 4.55 17.36
C LEU A 59 -11.32 4.97 18.52
N VAL A 60 -10.72 5.32 19.67
CA VAL A 60 -11.50 5.67 20.85
C VAL A 60 -12.34 6.94 20.64
N PRO A 61 -11.77 8.07 20.17
CA PRO A 61 -12.58 9.25 19.85
C PRO A 61 -13.66 8.97 18.80
N ALA A 62 -13.37 8.15 17.79
CA ALA A 62 -14.34 7.76 16.77
C ALA A 62 -15.54 7.02 17.38
N LEU A 63 -15.28 6.08 18.30
CA LEU A 63 -16.33 5.34 19.01
C LEU A 63 -17.11 6.23 19.99
N VAL A 64 -16.44 7.14 20.71
CA VAL A 64 -17.10 8.11 21.61
C VAL A 64 -17.97 9.09 20.83
N HIS A 65 -17.55 9.45 19.60
CA HIS A 65 -18.32 10.31 18.69
C HIS A 65 -19.68 9.71 18.33
N GLY A 66 -19.77 8.38 18.23
CA GLY A 66 -21.04 7.66 18.04
C GLY A 66 -21.61 7.75 16.65
N LYS A 67 -20.84 8.22 15.67
CA LYS A 67 -21.18 8.24 14.24
C LYS A 67 -20.29 7.24 13.48
N LYS A 68 -20.64 7.01 12.21
CA LYS A 68 -19.92 6.05 11.37
C LYS A 68 -18.56 6.59 10.92
N VAL A 69 -17.48 5.89 11.25
CA VAL A 69 -16.13 6.26 10.85
C VAL A 69 -15.53 5.16 9.99
N LEU A 70 -14.98 5.57 8.85
CA LEU A 70 -14.20 4.71 7.96
C LEU A 70 -12.72 4.83 8.30
N VAL A 71 -12.07 3.71 8.59
CA VAL A 71 -10.60 3.63 8.78
C VAL A 71 -9.99 2.95 7.57
N ALA A 72 -9.24 3.70 6.78
CA ALA A 72 -8.49 3.18 5.65
C ALA A 72 -7.02 2.97 6.03
N THR A 73 -6.50 1.75 5.84
CA THR A 73 -5.11 1.39 6.15
C THR A 73 -4.32 1.07 4.90
N ALA A 74 -2.99 1.11 4.98
CA ALA A 74 -2.13 0.85 3.84
C ALA A 74 -2.12 -0.62 3.38
N THR A 75 -2.31 -1.58 4.30
CA THR A 75 -2.17 -3.01 4.02
C THR A 75 -3.29 -3.86 4.63
N LEU A 76 -3.53 -5.04 4.04
CA LEU A 76 -4.48 -6.02 4.58
C LEU A 76 -4.05 -6.53 5.97
N ALA A 77 -2.74 -6.63 6.22
CA ALA A 77 -2.22 -7.06 7.53
C ALA A 77 -2.61 -6.08 8.64
N LEU A 78 -2.52 -4.75 8.39
CA LEU A 78 -2.97 -3.73 9.34
C LEU A 78 -4.49 -3.78 9.56
N GLN A 79 -5.28 -4.05 8.52
CA GLN A 79 -6.73 -4.26 8.67
C GLN A 79 -7.04 -5.40 9.64
N ARG A 80 -6.38 -6.56 9.45
CA ARG A 80 -6.55 -7.73 10.33
C ARG A 80 -6.15 -7.41 11.76
N GLN A 81 -5.00 -6.78 11.94
CA GLN A 81 -4.52 -6.38 13.26
C GLN A 81 -5.57 -5.55 14.00
N LEU A 82 -6.13 -4.53 13.36
CA LEU A 82 -7.16 -3.68 13.96
C LEU A 82 -8.41 -4.46 14.35
N VAL A 83 -8.95 -5.29 13.46
CA VAL A 83 -10.26 -5.93 13.64
C VAL A 83 -10.19 -7.24 14.42
N GLU A 84 -9.13 -8.01 14.28
CA GLU A 84 -9.01 -9.32 14.95
C GLU A 84 -8.28 -9.24 16.30
N ARG A 85 -7.42 -8.23 16.49
CA ARG A 85 -6.59 -8.10 17.69
C ARG A 85 -6.94 -6.89 18.54
N ASP A 86 -6.93 -5.69 17.95
CA ASP A 86 -6.98 -4.45 18.72
C ASP A 86 -8.41 -4.10 19.15
N LEU A 87 -9.37 -4.02 18.21
CA LEU A 87 -10.77 -3.73 18.51
C LEU A 87 -11.43 -4.75 19.45
N PRO A 88 -11.28 -6.08 19.28
CA PRO A 88 -11.88 -7.04 20.22
C PRO A 88 -11.38 -6.90 21.65
N LYS A 89 -10.09 -6.57 21.84
CA LYS A 89 -9.52 -6.41 23.20
C LYS A 89 -10.13 -5.25 23.96
N ILE A 90 -10.43 -4.15 23.27
CA ILE A 90 -10.97 -2.94 23.89
C ILE A 90 -12.51 -2.92 23.91
N LYS A 91 -13.18 -3.77 23.11
CA LYS A 91 -14.64 -3.76 22.96
C LYS A 91 -15.36 -3.84 24.31
N ALA A 92 -15.06 -4.86 25.12
CA ALA A 92 -15.75 -5.08 26.38
C ALA A 92 -15.59 -3.91 27.36
N ALA A 93 -14.41 -3.27 27.38
CA ALA A 93 -14.16 -2.09 28.22
C ALA A 93 -14.95 -0.89 27.71
N LEU A 94 -14.96 -0.66 26.40
CA LEU A 94 -15.65 0.47 25.79
C LEU A 94 -17.17 0.30 25.76
N ASP A 95 -17.71 -0.92 25.55
CA ASP A 95 -19.15 -1.18 25.66
C ASP A 95 -19.69 -0.77 27.03
N LYS A 96 -18.92 -1.08 28.09
CA LYS A 96 -19.25 -0.71 29.47
C LYS A 96 -19.13 0.80 29.70
N GLU A 97 -18.04 1.41 29.26
CA GLU A 97 -17.76 2.85 29.44
C GLU A 97 -18.77 3.72 28.69
N LEU A 98 -19.10 3.33 27.46
CA LEU A 98 -20.04 4.06 26.60
C LEU A 98 -21.50 3.66 26.79
N ASN A 99 -21.78 2.65 27.63
CA ASN A 99 -23.12 2.07 27.86
C ASN A 99 -23.87 1.75 26.56
N ARG A 100 -23.15 1.18 25.57
CA ARG A 100 -23.71 0.71 24.31
C ARG A 100 -22.86 -0.41 23.71
N ASP A 101 -23.47 -1.26 22.89
CA ASP A 101 -22.77 -2.27 22.11
C ASP A 101 -22.09 -1.61 20.91
N ILE A 102 -20.76 -1.57 20.90
CA ILE A 102 -19.98 -1.03 19.76
C ILE A 102 -19.79 -2.12 18.72
N SER A 103 -19.81 -1.70 17.46
CA SER A 103 -19.72 -2.60 16.33
C SER A 103 -18.62 -2.18 15.35
N PHE A 104 -17.99 -3.18 14.74
CA PHE A 104 -16.96 -2.95 13.74
C PHE A 104 -16.98 -4.05 12.67
N ALA A 105 -16.54 -3.70 11.45
CA ALA A 105 -16.49 -4.61 10.33
C ALA A 105 -15.29 -4.34 9.44
N ILE A 106 -14.76 -5.39 8.82
CA ILE A 106 -13.86 -5.27 7.67
C ILE A 106 -14.72 -5.23 6.40
N TYR A 107 -14.35 -4.36 5.47
CA TYR A 107 -14.88 -4.36 4.12
C TYR A 107 -13.75 -4.27 3.09
N LYS A 108 -13.68 -5.26 2.23
CA LYS A 108 -12.67 -5.41 1.17
C LYS A 108 -13.32 -5.37 -0.21
N GLY A 109 -12.56 -5.10 -1.25
CA GLY A 109 -13.03 -5.19 -2.62
C GLY A 109 -13.51 -6.61 -2.97
N VAL A 110 -14.50 -6.70 -3.86
CA VAL A 110 -15.20 -7.95 -4.24
C VAL A 110 -14.23 -9.08 -4.62
N GLY A 111 -13.09 -8.76 -5.26
CA GLY A 111 -12.07 -9.74 -5.63
C GLY A 111 -11.36 -10.43 -4.44
N ASN A 112 -11.55 -9.93 -3.22
CA ASN A 112 -11.07 -10.58 -2.00
C ASN A 112 -12.07 -11.58 -1.42
N TYR A 113 -13.21 -11.79 -2.08
CA TYR A 113 -14.19 -12.80 -1.68
C TYR A 113 -14.36 -13.84 -2.78
N ILE A 114 -14.59 -15.09 -2.36
CA ILE A 114 -14.93 -16.14 -3.31
C ILE A 114 -16.31 -15.89 -3.93
N CYS A 115 -16.42 -16.05 -5.23
CA CYS A 115 -17.68 -15.87 -5.96
C CYS A 115 -18.42 -17.20 -6.08
N LEU A 116 -19.48 -17.39 -5.30
CA LEU A 116 -20.29 -18.62 -5.33
C LEU A 116 -20.90 -18.88 -6.71
N GLN A 117 -21.32 -17.82 -7.43
CA GLN A 117 -21.87 -17.96 -8.77
C GLN A 117 -20.83 -18.51 -9.76
N LYS A 118 -19.58 -17.97 -9.71
CA LYS A 118 -18.49 -18.44 -10.57
C LYS A 118 -18.07 -19.87 -10.20
N MET A 119 -18.00 -20.17 -8.91
CA MET A 119 -17.68 -21.52 -8.41
C MET A 119 -18.73 -22.57 -8.81
N ASN A 120 -20.02 -22.25 -8.75
CA ASN A 120 -21.10 -23.14 -9.14
C ASN A 120 -21.13 -23.37 -10.66
N ASN A 121 -20.72 -22.38 -11.46
CA ASN A 121 -20.62 -22.47 -12.91
C ASN A 121 -19.25 -22.97 -13.40
N ALA A 122 -18.35 -23.39 -12.52
CA ALA A 122 -17.00 -23.85 -12.85
C ALA A 122 -16.91 -24.90 -13.96
N PRO A 123 -17.84 -25.89 -14.09
CA PRO A 123 -17.83 -26.81 -15.20
C PRO A 123 -17.97 -26.15 -16.59
N ASN A 124 -18.51 -24.94 -16.61
CA ASN A 124 -18.74 -24.15 -17.82
C ASN A 124 -17.80 -22.94 -17.95
N ASP A 125 -16.93 -22.70 -16.96
CA ASP A 125 -16.00 -21.56 -16.96
C ASP A 125 -14.62 -21.97 -17.52
N PRO A 126 -14.10 -21.34 -18.60
CA PRO A 126 -12.82 -21.69 -19.20
C PRO A 126 -11.63 -21.56 -18.27
N GLU A 127 -11.65 -20.58 -17.35
CA GLU A 127 -10.57 -20.39 -16.38
C GLU A 127 -10.58 -21.51 -15.34
N ALA A 128 -11.77 -21.89 -14.86
CA ALA A 128 -11.91 -23.00 -13.95
C ALA A 128 -11.52 -24.34 -14.61
N GLN A 129 -11.85 -24.53 -15.88
CA GLN A 129 -11.42 -25.70 -16.66
C GLN A 129 -9.91 -25.73 -16.83
N ALA A 130 -9.29 -24.63 -17.24
CA ALA A 130 -7.84 -24.54 -17.40
C ALA A 130 -7.08 -24.82 -16.07
N VAL A 131 -7.63 -24.43 -14.92
CA VAL A 131 -7.09 -24.77 -13.61
C VAL A 131 -7.25 -26.27 -13.31
N LEU A 132 -8.37 -26.86 -13.66
CA LEU A 132 -8.64 -28.29 -13.43
C LEU A 132 -7.82 -29.22 -14.35
N GLU A 133 -7.44 -28.74 -15.55
CA GLU A 133 -6.55 -29.46 -16.48
C GLU A 133 -5.10 -29.55 -15.97
N VAL A 134 -4.70 -28.68 -15.05
CA VAL A 134 -3.38 -28.71 -14.39
C VAL A 134 -3.47 -29.59 -13.16
N SER A 135 -3.00 -30.84 -13.25
CA SER A 135 -3.09 -31.84 -12.19
C SER A 135 -2.54 -31.38 -10.82
N SER A 136 -1.55 -30.49 -10.82
CA SER A 136 -0.98 -29.91 -9.58
C SER A 136 -1.92 -28.92 -8.88
N LEU A 137 -2.94 -28.37 -9.54
CA LEU A 137 -3.88 -27.39 -8.98
C LEU A 137 -5.22 -28.00 -8.57
N GLU A 138 -5.50 -29.24 -8.95
CA GLU A 138 -6.78 -29.92 -8.64
C GLU A 138 -6.99 -30.04 -7.12
N GLY A 139 -5.92 -30.36 -6.36
CA GLY A 139 -5.95 -30.44 -4.91
C GLY A 139 -6.34 -29.11 -4.26
N ASP A 140 -5.78 -28.01 -4.72
CA ASP A 140 -6.08 -26.66 -4.26
C ASP A 140 -7.53 -26.28 -4.55
N ALA A 141 -8.01 -26.55 -5.75
CA ALA A 141 -9.38 -26.27 -6.16
C ALA A 141 -10.40 -27.06 -5.30
N LYS A 142 -10.10 -28.33 -4.97
CA LYS A 142 -10.92 -29.14 -4.06
C LYS A 142 -10.94 -28.57 -2.64
N ARG A 143 -9.77 -28.19 -2.10
CA ARG A 143 -9.66 -27.59 -0.76
C ARG A 143 -10.43 -26.27 -0.66
N LEU A 144 -10.27 -25.39 -1.66
CA LEU A 144 -10.97 -24.11 -1.70
C LEU A 144 -12.49 -24.29 -1.75
N ARG A 145 -12.98 -25.23 -2.58
CA ARG A 145 -14.42 -25.53 -2.70
C ARG A 145 -15.00 -26.11 -1.42
N ALA A 146 -14.30 -27.06 -0.78
CA ALA A 146 -14.72 -27.64 0.49
C ALA A 146 -14.81 -26.58 1.60
N TRP A 147 -13.82 -25.70 1.68
CA TRP A 147 -13.84 -24.59 2.63
C TRP A 147 -15.01 -23.63 2.36
N ALA A 148 -15.22 -23.19 1.12
CA ALA A 148 -16.30 -22.27 0.77
C ALA A 148 -17.71 -22.82 1.06
N GLN A 149 -17.87 -24.13 1.12
CA GLN A 149 -19.12 -24.82 1.45
C GLN A 149 -19.26 -25.12 2.95
N SER A 150 -18.23 -24.87 3.76
CA SER A 150 -18.29 -25.10 5.20
C SER A 150 -19.18 -24.08 5.90
N ALA A 151 -19.77 -24.45 7.03
CA ALA A 151 -20.67 -23.60 7.80
C ALA A 151 -20.01 -22.32 8.34
N ASN A 152 -18.69 -22.33 8.51
CA ASN A 152 -17.91 -21.23 9.07
C ASN A 152 -17.16 -20.44 7.99
N ALA A 153 -17.41 -20.66 6.70
CA ALA A 153 -16.74 -19.93 5.64
C ALA A 153 -17.13 -18.46 5.67
N THR A 154 -16.13 -17.58 5.75
CA THR A 154 -16.30 -16.14 5.61
C THR A 154 -16.32 -15.72 4.15
N GLY A 155 -15.82 -16.57 3.26
CA GLY A 155 -15.57 -16.25 1.86
C GLY A 155 -14.39 -15.33 1.62
N ASP A 156 -13.76 -14.79 2.67
CA ASP A 156 -12.62 -13.89 2.60
C ASP A 156 -11.34 -14.66 2.24
N ARG A 157 -10.56 -14.12 1.32
CA ARG A 157 -9.30 -14.71 0.86
C ARG A 157 -8.30 -14.96 1.98
N ASP A 158 -8.29 -14.09 2.99
CA ASP A 158 -7.32 -14.19 4.07
C ASP A 158 -7.64 -15.33 5.04
N ASP A 159 -8.90 -15.78 5.08
CA ASP A 159 -9.36 -16.93 5.89
C ASP A 159 -9.36 -18.23 5.07
N ALA A 160 -9.16 -18.11 3.76
CA ALA A 160 -9.15 -19.26 2.87
C ALA A 160 -7.89 -20.13 3.08
N PRO A 161 -7.95 -21.43 2.76
CA PRO A 161 -6.75 -22.26 2.73
C PRO A 161 -5.74 -21.69 1.72
N ASP A 162 -4.44 -21.86 2.02
CA ASP A 162 -3.38 -21.46 1.12
C ASP A 162 -3.49 -22.26 -0.19
N VAL A 163 -3.77 -21.56 -1.28
CA VAL A 163 -3.97 -22.08 -2.63
C VAL A 163 -3.26 -21.22 -3.66
N ASP A 164 -2.88 -21.84 -4.78
CA ASP A 164 -2.28 -21.11 -5.91
C ASP A 164 -3.17 -19.93 -6.34
N ARG A 165 -2.52 -18.81 -6.66
CA ARG A 165 -3.19 -17.57 -7.10
C ARG A 165 -4.14 -17.77 -8.29
N ARG A 166 -3.81 -18.69 -9.19
CA ARG A 166 -4.66 -19.04 -10.34
C ARG A 166 -5.96 -19.69 -9.90
N VAL A 167 -5.92 -20.55 -8.88
CA VAL A 167 -7.10 -21.18 -8.29
C VAL A 167 -8.02 -20.13 -7.68
N TRP A 168 -7.45 -19.18 -6.92
CA TRP A 168 -8.24 -18.07 -6.37
C TRP A 168 -8.89 -17.23 -7.47
N SER A 169 -8.11 -16.79 -8.46
CA SER A 169 -8.61 -15.96 -9.57
C SER A 169 -9.70 -16.65 -10.38
N ALA A 170 -9.61 -17.96 -10.57
CA ALA A 170 -10.65 -18.76 -11.22
C ALA A 170 -11.97 -18.81 -10.44
N ASN A 171 -11.97 -18.51 -9.15
CA ASN A 171 -13.14 -18.55 -8.25
C ASN A 171 -13.52 -17.18 -7.66
N SER A 172 -12.92 -16.09 -8.09
CA SER A 172 -13.23 -14.72 -7.70
C SER A 172 -13.56 -13.85 -8.92
N VAL A 173 -14.15 -12.67 -8.71
CA VAL A 173 -14.50 -11.72 -9.77
C VAL A 173 -14.02 -10.32 -9.41
N SER A 174 -13.71 -9.50 -10.40
CA SER A 174 -13.47 -8.07 -10.19
C SER A 174 -14.77 -7.33 -9.91
N GLY A 175 -14.68 -6.11 -9.35
CA GLY A 175 -15.88 -5.27 -9.13
C GLY A 175 -16.63 -4.95 -10.42
N ARG A 176 -15.93 -4.87 -11.56
CA ARG A 176 -16.53 -4.61 -12.89
C ARG A 176 -17.19 -5.84 -13.50
N GLU A 177 -16.78 -7.04 -13.12
CA GLU A 177 -17.37 -8.31 -13.55
C GLU A 177 -18.57 -8.73 -12.67
N CYS A 178 -18.68 -8.19 -11.48
CA CYS A 178 -19.75 -8.51 -10.53
C CYS A 178 -21.01 -7.76 -10.92
N MET A 179 -22.11 -8.50 -11.14
CA MET A 179 -23.43 -7.93 -11.45
C MET A 179 -24.17 -7.35 -10.22
N GLY A 180 -23.60 -7.47 -9.03
CA GLY A 180 -24.29 -7.08 -7.79
C GLY A 180 -25.16 -8.20 -7.21
N ALA A 181 -25.51 -8.07 -5.92
CA ALA A 181 -26.27 -9.12 -5.22
C ALA A 181 -27.72 -9.22 -5.69
N ASP A 182 -28.30 -8.10 -6.07
CA ASP A 182 -29.73 -8.02 -6.43
C ASP A 182 -30.05 -8.77 -7.73
N GLU A 183 -29.11 -8.78 -8.68
CA GLU A 183 -29.27 -9.45 -9.98
C GLU A 183 -28.59 -10.83 -10.01
N CYS A 184 -27.78 -11.18 -9.00
CA CYS A 184 -27.00 -12.40 -8.98
C CYS A 184 -27.81 -13.61 -8.48
N PRO A 185 -27.86 -14.74 -9.21
CA PRO A 185 -28.54 -15.95 -8.72
C PRO A 185 -28.06 -16.45 -7.35
N SER A 186 -26.80 -16.18 -7.00
CA SER A 186 -26.20 -16.51 -5.69
C SER A 186 -26.20 -15.33 -4.72
N GLY A 187 -26.89 -14.24 -5.02
CA GLY A 187 -26.81 -12.96 -4.30
C GLY A 187 -27.19 -13.05 -2.82
N SER A 188 -28.23 -13.81 -2.47
CA SER A 188 -28.65 -14.01 -1.08
C SER A 188 -27.63 -14.70 -0.17
N LYS A 189 -26.68 -15.44 -0.77
CA LYS A 189 -25.58 -16.14 -0.06
C LYS A 189 -24.21 -15.53 -0.36
N CYS A 190 -24.17 -14.41 -1.09
CA CYS A 190 -22.93 -13.79 -1.54
C CYS A 190 -22.12 -13.27 -0.36
N PHE A 191 -20.92 -13.77 -0.17
CA PHE A 191 -20.04 -13.35 0.92
C PHE A 191 -19.68 -11.87 0.88
N ALA A 192 -19.41 -11.31 -0.30
CA ALA A 192 -19.14 -9.88 -0.46
C ALA A 192 -20.34 -9.03 -0.08
N ALA A 193 -21.58 -9.45 -0.45
CA ALA A 193 -22.80 -8.75 -0.09
C ALA A 193 -23.09 -8.82 1.42
N LEU A 194 -22.86 -9.97 2.05
CA LEU A 194 -23.00 -10.13 3.51
C LEU A 194 -21.98 -9.26 4.26
N ALA A 195 -20.73 -9.20 3.78
CA ALA A 195 -19.71 -8.32 4.34
C ALA A 195 -20.11 -6.84 4.19
N LYS A 196 -20.67 -6.43 3.03
CA LYS A 196 -21.16 -5.08 2.79
C LYS A 196 -22.32 -4.74 3.75
N ALA A 197 -23.30 -5.63 3.91
CA ALA A 197 -24.41 -5.43 4.81
C ALA A 197 -23.97 -5.25 6.27
N LYS A 198 -23.00 -6.08 6.73
CA LYS A 198 -22.38 -5.93 8.05
C LYS A 198 -21.67 -4.58 8.19
N ALA A 199 -20.92 -4.16 7.17
CA ALA A 199 -20.22 -2.87 7.18
C ALA A 199 -21.18 -1.67 7.20
N GLN A 200 -22.35 -1.76 6.56
CA GLN A 200 -23.35 -0.69 6.56
C GLN A 200 -23.90 -0.36 7.94
N THR A 201 -23.92 -1.32 8.86
CA THR A 201 -24.45 -1.16 10.22
C THR A 201 -23.38 -0.93 11.28
N ALA A 202 -22.10 -1.10 10.95
CA ALA A 202 -21.00 -0.95 11.89
C ALA A 202 -20.70 0.52 12.24
N ASP A 203 -20.29 0.78 13.51
CA ASP A 203 -19.78 2.07 13.95
C ASP A 203 -18.43 2.40 13.31
N ILE A 204 -17.55 1.38 13.22
CA ILE A 204 -16.26 1.50 12.55
C ILE A 204 -16.17 0.48 11.42
N VAL A 205 -15.86 0.99 10.23
CA VAL A 205 -15.57 0.16 9.06
C VAL A 205 -14.09 0.28 8.73
N VAL A 206 -13.38 -0.85 8.72
CA VAL A 206 -11.97 -0.90 8.34
C VAL A 206 -11.85 -1.36 6.88
N THR A 207 -11.16 -0.58 6.08
CA THR A 207 -10.88 -0.86 4.67
C THR A 207 -9.42 -0.60 4.32
N ASN A 208 -9.03 -0.74 3.05
CA ASN A 208 -7.70 -0.36 2.60
C ASN A 208 -7.70 0.91 1.74
N HIS A 209 -6.53 1.54 1.63
CA HIS A 209 -6.31 2.72 0.78
C HIS A 209 -6.76 2.50 -0.67
N THR A 210 -6.52 1.30 -1.22
CA THR A 210 -6.85 0.97 -2.61
C THR A 210 -8.36 1.07 -2.88
N LEU A 211 -9.20 0.50 -2.00
CA LEU A 211 -10.65 0.52 -2.20
C LEU A 211 -11.23 1.92 -2.03
N LEU A 212 -10.72 2.68 -1.05
CA LEU A 212 -11.07 4.08 -0.87
C LEU A 212 -10.64 4.93 -2.09
N ALA A 213 -9.44 4.70 -2.61
CA ALA A 213 -8.93 5.40 -3.79
C ALA A 213 -9.78 5.15 -5.04
N ILE A 214 -10.19 3.90 -5.29
CA ILE A 214 -11.07 3.54 -6.41
C ILE A 214 -12.41 4.30 -6.30
N GLU A 215 -13.02 4.32 -5.12
CA GLU A 215 -14.26 5.05 -4.89
C GLU A 215 -14.13 6.54 -5.19
N ILE A 216 -13.05 7.17 -4.69
CA ILE A 216 -12.81 8.60 -4.84
C ILE A 216 -12.59 8.97 -6.32
N VAL A 217 -11.79 8.18 -7.04
CA VAL A 217 -11.42 8.48 -8.43
C VAL A 217 -12.54 8.15 -9.40
N ASP A 218 -13.21 7.01 -9.21
CA ASP A 218 -14.35 6.62 -10.07
C ASP A 218 -15.64 7.40 -9.72
N SER A 219 -15.63 8.16 -8.62
CA SER A 219 -16.80 8.91 -8.12
C SER A 219 -18.07 8.05 -7.99
N HIS A 220 -17.88 6.77 -7.65
CA HIS A 220 -18.97 5.80 -7.54
C HIS A 220 -18.99 5.19 -6.12
N PRO A 221 -20.09 5.23 -5.36
CA PRO A 221 -20.15 4.79 -3.98
C PRO A 221 -20.01 3.27 -3.87
N ILE A 222 -18.85 2.83 -3.38
CA ILE A 222 -18.50 1.43 -3.13
C ILE A 222 -18.59 1.12 -1.63
N LEU A 223 -18.05 2.04 -0.81
CA LEU A 223 -17.95 1.93 0.64
C LEU A 223 -19.25 2.38 1.32
N PRO A 224 -19.53 1.93 2.55
CA PRO A 224 -20.65 2.42 3.33
C PRO A 224 -20.62 3.94 3.56
N GLU A 225 -21.80 4.53 3.79
CA GLU A 225 -21.93 5.92 4.24
C GLU A 225 -21.16 6.13 5.55
N ARG A 226 -20.52 7.30 5.66
CA ARG A 226 -19.61 7.63 6.75
C ARG A 226 -19.65 9.13 7.06
N ASP A 227 -19.41 9.45 8.32
CA ASP A 227 -19.35 10.83 8.81
C ASP A 227 -17.92 11.38 8.83
N ALA A 228 -16.92 10.51 8.88
CA ALA A 228 -15.50 10.86 8.85
C ALA A 228 -14.63 9.72 8.31
N ILE A 229 -13.40 10.05 7.90
CA ILE A 229 -12.41 9.11 7.40
C ILE A 229 -11.11 9.26 8.19
N VAL A 230 -10.56 8.14 8.64
CA VAL A 230 -9.18 8.05 9.16
C VAL A 230 -8.31 7.41 8.08
N LEU A 231 -7.27 8.11 7.66
CA LEU A 231 -6.19 7.57 6.81
C LEU A 231 -5.03 7.16 7.71
N ASP A 232 -4.94 5.89 8.04
CA ASP A 232 -3.81 5.35 8.80
C ASP A 232 -2.66 5.01 7.83
N GLU A 233 -1.42 5.30 8.23
CA GLU A 233 -0.24 5.29 7.37
C GLU A 233 -0.42 6.18 6.13
N ALA A 234 -0.90 7.40 6.35
CA ALA A 234 -1.29 8.38 5.32
C ALA A 234 -0.15 8.72 4.34
N HIS A 235 1.11 8.53 4.74
CA HIS A 235 2.28 8.73 3.86
C HIS A 235 2.27 7.82 2.62
N GLU A 236 1.55 6.67 2.67
CA GLU A 236 1.41 5.76 1.53
C GLU A 236 0.21 6.11 0.62
N PHE A 237 -0.72 6.94 1.10
CA PHE A 237 -2.02 7.08 0.47
C PHE A 237 -1.94 7.58 -0.98
N MET A 238 -1.07 8.55 -1.26
CA MET A 238 -0.87 9.04 -2.64
C MET A 238 -0.37 7.95 -3.59
N ASP A 239 0.63 7.18 -3.15
CA ASP A 239 1.20 6.11 -3.98
C ASP A 239 0.20 4.97 -4.19
N ARG A 240 -0.52 4.59 -3.14
CA ARG A 240 -1.59 3.58 -3.21
C ARG A 240 -2.73 4.04 -4.11
N THR A 241 -3.09 5.33 -4.04
CA THR A 241 -4.10 5.91 -4.93
C THR A 241 -3.62 5.87 -6.38
N THR A 242 -2.43 6.35 -6.66
CA THR A 242 -1.85 6.30 -8.01
C THR A 242 -1.83 4.88 -8.55
N GLN A 243 -1.38 3.92 -7.74
CA GLN A 243 -1.34 2.51 -8.11
C GLN A 243 -2.72 1.91 -8.36
N ALA A 244 -3.71 2.25 -7.51
CA ALA A 244 -5.08 1.74 -7.62
C ALA A 244 -5.78 2.17 -8.91
N VAL A 245 -5.44 3.36 -9.42
CA VAL A 245 -6.04 3.93 -10.63
C VAL A 245 -5.15 3.84 -11.86
N THR A 246 -4.02 3.16 -11.76
CA THR A 246 -3.16 2.85 -12.89
C THR A 246 -3.85 1.81 -13.77
N GLU A 247 -4.10 2.19 -15.00
CA GLU A 247 -4.61 1.27 -16.02
C GLU A 247 -3.48 0.41 -16.55
N GLU A 248 -3.78 -0.88 -16.76
CA GLU A 248 -2.83 -1.81 -17.37
C GLU A 248 -3.51 -2.65 -18.44
N ILE A 249 -2.79 -2.97 -19.51
CA ILE A 249 -3.27 -3.90 -20.53
C ILE A 249 -2.18 -4.92 -20.87
N THR A 250 -2.56 -6.19 -20.82
CA THR A 250 -1.71 -7.34 -21.18
C THR A 250 -2.35 -8.16 -22.28
N ALA A 251 -1.54 -8.93 -23.00
CA ALA A 251 -2.03 -9.90 -23.97
C ALA A 251 -3.00 -10.92 -23.33
N ALA A 252 -2.66 -11.39 -22.12
CA ALA A 252 -3.48 -12.36 -21.38
C ALA A 252 -4.87 -11.82 -21.03
N ARG A 253 -4.94 -10.54 -20.58
CA ARG A 253 -6.21 -9.89 -20.23
C ARG A 253 -7.14 -9.75 -21.44
N VAL A 254 -6.59 -9.33 -22.57
CA VAL A 254 -7.37 -9.20 -23.83
C VAL A 254 -7.81 -10.56 -24.35
N ALA A 255 -6.91 -11.57 -24.35
CA ALA A 255 -7.23 -12.93 -24.78
C ALA A 255 -8.31 -13.57 -23.91
N ARG A 256 -8.26 -13.34 -22.58
CA ARG A 256 -9.30 -13.78 -21.64
C ARG A 256 -10.66 -13.22 -22.01
N ALA A 257 -10.78 -11.91 -22.19
CA ALA A 257 -12.03 -11.26 -22.57
C ALA A 257 -12.55 -11.76 -23.91
N ALA A 258 -11.66 -11.94 -24.90
CA ALA A 258 -12.01 -12.48 -26.22
C ALA A 258 -12.50 -13.94 -26.16
N ASN A 259 -11.87 -14.80 -25.33
CA ASN A 259 -12.29 -16.18 -25.14
C ASN A 259 -13.64 -16.27 -24.43
N MET A 260 -13.87 -15.46 -23.39
CA MET A 260 -15.17 -15.37 -22.72
C MET A 260 -16.26 -14.95 -23.72
N ALA A 261 -16.00 -13.92 -24.51
CA ALA A 261 -16.93 -13.45 -25.54
C ALA A 261 -17.24 -14.53 -26.59
N ARG A 262 -16.23 -15.25 -27.08
CA ARG A 262 -16.41 -16.30 -28.10
C ARG A 262 -17.21 -17.49 -27.57
N LYS A 263 -17.06 -17.83 -26.29
CA LYS A 263 -17.83 -18.89 -25.68
C LYS A 263 -19.30 -18.50 -25.46
N HIS A 264 -19.53 -17.27 -24.95
CA HIS A 264 -20.87 -16.78 -24.64
C HIS A 264 -21.67 -16.44 -25.90
N LEU A 265 -21.02 -15.85 -26.89
CA LEU A 265 -21.63 -15.43 -28.17
C LEU A 265 -20.76 -15.91 -29.34
N PRO A 266 -20.84 -17.21 -29.75
CA PRO A 266 -20.10 -17.70 -30.91
C PRO A 266 -20.54 -17.00 -32.19
N GLY A 267 -19.58 -16.56 -33.01
CA GLY A 267 -19.87 -15.94 -34.30
C GLY A 267 -18.80 -14.98 -34.80
N LYS A 268 -19.06 -14.38 -35.99
CA LYS A 268 -18.07 -13.55 -36.70
C LYS A 268 -17.47 -12.41 -35.86
N ALA A 269 -18.27 -11.76 -35.01
CA ALA A 269 -17.80 -10.65 -34.16
C ALA A 269 -16.82 -11.13 -33.10
N SER A 270 -17.13 -12.23 -32.40
CA SER A 270 -16.26 -12.82 -31.41
C SER A 270 -14.98 -13.41 -31.99
N ASP A 271 -15.07 -14.00 -33.21
CA ASP A 271 -13.89 -14.47 -33.93
C ASP A 271 -13.00 -13.29 -34.41
N ALA A 272 -13.61 -12.15 -34.78
CA ALA A 272 -12.86 -10.94 -35.09
C ALA A 272 -12.11 -10.38 -33.87
N LEU A 273 -12.76 -10.37 -32.70
CA LEU A 273 -12.12 -9.98 -31.44
C LEU A 273 -10.97 -10.92 -31.06
N HIS A 274 -11.16 -12.23 -31.24
CA HIS A 274 -10.11 -13.20 -30.96
C HIS A 274 -8.88 -12.98 -31.88
N LYS A 275 -9.08 -12.78 -33.18
CA LYS A 275 -8.00 -12.43 -34.12
C LYS A 275 -7.32 -11.09 -33.79
N ALA A 276 -8.09 -10.10 -33.34
CA ALA A 276 -7.51 -8.82 -32.86
C ALA A 276 -6.65 -9.02 -31.60
N SER A 277 -7.08 -9.88 -30.68
CA SER A 277 -6.31 -10.21 -29.49
C SER A 277 -4.97 -10.90 -29.81
N GLU A 278 -4.96 -11.83 -30.76
CA GLU A 278 -3.73 -12.49 -31.23
C GLU A 278 -2.74 -11.50 -31.85
N LYS A 279 -3.24 -10.60 -32.72
CA LYS A 279 -2.42 -9.54 -33.32
C LYS A 279 -1.82 -8.60 -32.27
N PHE A 280 -2.61 -8.25 -31.25
CA PHE A 280 -2.13 -7.42 -30.17
C PHE A 280 -1.09 -8.15 -29.32
N ALA A 281 -1.31 -9.42 -29.00
CA ALA A 281 -0.33 -10.22 -28.26
C ALA A 281 1.01 -10.30 -29.00
N LYS A 282 0.98 -10.51 -30.33
CA LYS A 282 2.16 -10.50 -31.18
C LYS A 282 2.88 -9.13 -31.13
N ALA A 283 2.14 -8.04 -31.30
CA ALA A 283 2.71 -6.69 -31.27
C ALA A 283 3.36 -6.33 -29.92
N LEU A 284 2.71 -6.72 -28.78
CA LEU A 284 3.30 -6.55 -27.44
C LEU A 284 4.59 -7.35 -27.28
N GLY A 285 4.62 -8.60 -27.76
CA GLY A 285 5.81 -9.45 -27.70
C GLY A 285 6.97 -8.88 -28.52
N GLU A 286 6.72 -8.49 -29.77
CA GLU A 286 7.72 -7.87 -30.64
C GLU A 286 8.28 -6.58 -30.02
N TYR A 287 7.42 -5.73 -29.46
CA TYR A 287 7.85 -4.50 -28.80
C TYR A 287 8.66 -4.78 -27.52
N ALA A 288 8.29 -5.80 -26.74
CA ALA A 288 9.06 -6.23 -25.58
C ALA A 288 10.46 -6.72 -25.97
N ASP A 289 10.58 -7.47 -27.06
CA ASP A 289 11.86 -7.99 -27.53
C ASP A 289 12.74 -6.86 -28.09
N ASP A 290 12.18 -5.87 -28.78
CA ASP A 290 12.90 -4.67 -29.19
C ASP A 290 13.48 -3.89 -27.99
N LEU A 291 12.72 -3.76 -26.92
CA LEU A 291 13.20 -3.09 -25.69
C LEU A 291 14.23 -3.90 -24.91
N LYS A 292 14.17 -5.24 -24.94
CA LYS A 292 15.20 -6.10 -24.36
C LYS A 292 16.52 -6.01 -25.15
N ALA A 293 16.42 -5.87 -26.46
CA ALA A 293 17.59 -5.69 -27.33
C ALA A 293 18.25 -4.31 -27.15
N ASP A 294 17.45 -3.28 -26.82
CA ASP A 294 17.95 -1.93 -26.56
C ASP A 294 17.31 -1.35 -25.27
N PRO A 295 17.84 -1.69 -24.09
CA PRO A 295 17.30 -1.24 -22.80
C PRO A 295 17.32 0.28 -22.62
N THR A 296 18.05 1.04 -23.46
CA THR A 296 18.05 2.52 -23.38
C THR A 296 16.74 3.14 -23.80
N LYS A 297 15.91 2.41 -24.52
CA LYS A 297 14.55 2.83 -24.92
C LYS A 297 13.48 2.47 -23.89
N ALA A 298 13.83 1.71 -22.85
CA ALA A 298 12.90 1.37 -21.79
C ALA A 298 12.59 2.59 -20.90
N GLY A 299 11.41 2.59 -20.31
CA GLY A 299 10.97 3.65 -19.41
C GLY A 299 9.69 4.35 -19.89
N ARG A 300 9.59 5.64 -19.59
CA ARG A 300 8.44 6.46 -19.93
C ARG A 300 8.33 6.67 -21.46
N LEU A 301 7.10 6.54 -21.96
CA LEU A 301 6.76 6.79 -23.36
C LEU A 301 6.14 8.19 -23.49
N GLU A 302 6.62 9.01 -24.41
CA GLU A 302 5.99 10.31 -24.73
C GLU A 302 4.65 10.14 -25.46
N LYS A 303 4.55 9.08 -26.25
CA LYS A 303 3.33 8.70 -26.99
C LYS A 303 3.27 7.21 -27.20
N LEU A 304 2.08 6.69 -27.44
CA LEU A 304 1.88 5.29 -27.78
C LEU A 304 2.63 4.95 -29.08
N PRO A 305 3.49 3.91 -29.09
CA PRO A 305 4.17 3.45 -30.31
C PRO A 305 3.17 3.08 -31.40
N SER A 306 3.45 3.48 -32.65
CA SER A 306 2.57 3.19 -33.79
C SER A 306 2.35 1.69 -34.01
N THR A 307 3.32 0.86 -33.67
CA THR A 307 3.24 -0.61 -33.69
C THR A 307 2.19 -1.18 -32.73
N LEU A 308 1.89 -0.50 -31.64
CA LEU A 308 0.88 -0.86 -30.63
C LEU A 308 -0.46 -0.15 -30.87
N GLU A 309 -0.46 1.03 -31.51
CA GLU A 309 -1.66 1.84 -31.69
C GLU A 309 -2.70 1.14 -32.58
N ALA A 310 -2.30 0.62 -33.73
CA ALA A 310 -3.22 -0.02 -34.69
C ALA A 310 -3.85 -1.32 -34.12
N PRO A 311 -3.10 -2.25 -33.49
CA PRO A 311 -3.68 -3.40 -32.82
C PRO A 311 -4.64 -3.04 -31.68
N LEU A 312 -4.30 -2.01 -30.88
CA LEU A 312 -5.14 -1.56 -29.77
C LEU A 312 -6.46 -0.95 -30.26
N ARG A 313 -6.42 -0.19 -31.35
CA ARG A 313 -7.61 0.37 -32.02
C ARG A 313 -8.51 -0.75 -32.53
N ALA A 314 -7.94 -1.78 -33.18
CA ALA A 314 -8.68 -2.94 -33.65
C ALA A 314 -9.39 -3.71 -32.50
N ILE A 315 -8.74 -3.84 -31.36
CA ILE A 315 -9.37 -4.42 -30.16
C ILE A 315 -10.58 -3.60 -29.75
N LYS A 316 -10.43 -2.27 -29.61
CA LYS A 316 -11.52 -1.39 -29.20
C LYS A 316 -12.74 -1.50 -30.12
N GLU A 317 -12.53 -1.53 -31.44
CA GLU A 317 -13.58 -1.66 -32.43
C GLU A 317 -14.27 -3.04 -32.35
N ALA A 318 -13.47 -4.10 -32.21
CA ALA A 318 -14.00 -5.46 -32.09
C ALA A 318 -14.80 -5.65 -30.80
N VAL A 319 -14.31 -5.10 -29.67
CA VAL A 319 -15.04 -5.10 -28.39
C VAL A 319 -16.37 -4.38 -28.50
N ALA A 320 -16.42 -3.20 -29.14
CA ALA A 320 -17.66 -2.46 -29.31
C ALA A 320 -18.71 -3.28 -30.11
N SER A 321 -18.25 -3.99 -31.15
CA SER A 321 -19.11 -4.85 -31.97
C SER A 321 -19.71 -6.01 -31.16
N VAL A 322 -18.90 -6.69 -30.34
CA VAL A 322 -19.36 -7.80 -29.49
C VAL A 322 -20.30 -7.30 -28.41
N THR A 323 -19.95 -6.19 -27.74
CA THR A 323 -20.77 -5.63 -26.65
C THR A 323 -22.16 -5.19 -27.14
N ALA A 324 -22.25 -4.65 -28.35
CA ALA A 324 -23.53 -4.28 -28.97
C ALA A 324 -24.41 -5.52 -29.18
N LEU A 325 -23.84 -6.65 -29.64
CA LEU A 325 -24.57 -7.90 -29.85
C LEU A 325 -25.06 -8.52 -28.53
N ILE A 326 -24.21 -8.57 -27.47
CA ILE A 326 -24.60 -9.07 -26.14
C ILE A 326 -25.75 -8.23 -25.59
N SER A 327 -25.74 -6.92 -25.85
CA SER A 327 -26.81 -6.03 -25.39
C SER A 327 -28.12 -6.22 -26.18
N ALA A 328 -28.06 -6.60 -27.44
CA ALA A 328 -29.23 -6.90 -28.28
C ALA A 328 -29.85 -8.27 -27.97
N ASP A 329 -29.03 -9.22 -27.47
CA ASP A 329 -29.47 -10.60 -27.15
C ASP A 329 -30.05 -10.74 -25.73
N ALA A 330 -30.31 -9.60 -25.05
CA ALA A 330 -30.84 -9.54 -23.67
C ALA A 330 -32.29 -10.08 -23.50
N GLN A 331 -32.83 -10.81 -24.48
CA GLN A 331 -34.10 -11.54 -24.39
C GLN A 331 -33.97 -12.94 -23.72
N ILE A 332 -32.77 -13.34 -23.28
CA ILE A 332 -32.52 -14.64 -22.65
C ILE A 332 -33.08 -14.60 -21.23
N ILE A 333 -34.04 -15.45 -20.94
CA ILE A 333 -34.81 -15.53 -19.67
C ILE A 333 -34.07 -16.29 -18.57
N ASP A 334 -32.96 -16.98 -18.89
CA ASP A 334 -32.20 -17.76 -17.91
C ASP A 334 -31.25 -16.89 -17.06
N PRO A 335 -31.43 -16.84 -15.71
CA PRO A 335 -30.61 -16.03 -14.82
C PRO A 335 -29.12 -16.35 -14.85
N ASN A 336 -28.72 -17.59 -15.11
CA ASN A 336 -27.30 -17.97 -15.19
C ASN A 336 -26.65 -17.42 -16.47
N SER A 337 -27.36 -17.49 -17.60
CA SER A 337 -26.91 -16.89 -18.86
C SER A 337 -26.82 -15.37 -18.80
N MET A 338 -27.75 -14.72 -18.07
CA MET A 338 -27.70 -13.28 -17.79
C MET A 338 -26.46 -12.92 -16.95
N ALA A 339 -26.17 -13.70 -15.91
CA ALA A 339 -24.99 -13.50 -15.05
C ALA A 339 -23.68 -13.68 -15.84
N GLU A 340 -23.62 -14.66 -16.72
CA GLU A 340 -22.47 -14.88 -17.60
C GLU A 340 -22.31 -13.75 -18.61
N GLY A 341 -23.40 -13.31 -19.26
CA GLY A 341 -23.40 -12.15 -20.17
C GLY A 341 -22.95 -10.86 -19.50
N ALA A 342 -23.39 -10.59 -18.26
CA ALA A 342 -22.94 -9.44 -17.49
C ALA A 342 -21.42 -9.49 -17.20
N ARG A 343 -20.88 -10.66 -16.83
CA ARG A 343 -19.44 -10.86 -16.63
C ARG A 343 -18.64 -10.61 -17.91
N VAL A 344 -19.08 -11.19 -19.04
CA VAL A 344 -18.43 -10.99 -20.34
C VAL A 344 -18.45 -9.51 -20.71
N LYS A 345 -19.58 -8.84 -20.56
CA LYS A 345 -19.72 -7.40 -20.81
C LYS A 345 -18.81 -6.57 -19.91
N GLY A 346 -18.70 -6.93 -18.61
CA GLY A 346 -17.78 -6.30 -17.67
C GLY A 346 -16.32 -6.41 -18.11
N ALA A 347 -15.87 -7.61 -18.47
CA ALA A 347 -14.50 -7.84 -18.95
C ALA A 347 -14.21 -7.09 -20.27
N LEU A 348 -15.16 -7.06 -21.19
CA LEU A 348 -15.05 -6.32 -22.47
C LEU A 348 -14.98 -4.81 -22.23
N ASN A 349 -15.84 -4.28 -21.36
CA ASN A 349 -15.86 -2.86 -21.02
C ASN A 349 -14.53 -2.42 -20.39
N GLU A 350 -13.95 -3.25 -19.53
CA GLU A 350 -12.66 -2.98 -18.90
C GLU A 350 -11.55 -2.86 -19.97
N VAL A 351 -11.47 -3.81 -20.90
CA VAL A 351 -10.52 -3.75 -22.03
C VAL A 351 -10.76 -2.51 -22.90
N SER A 352 -12.01 -2.19 -23.22
CA SER A 352 -12.37 -1.04 -24.05
C SER A 352 -12.02 0.30 -23.40
N GLN A 353 -12.31 0.45 -22.11
CA GLN A 353 -11.99 1.68 -21.37
C GLN A 353 -10.48 1.90 -21.29
N THR A 354 -9.72 0.86 -20.89
CA THR A 354 -8.25 0.92 -20.83
C THR A 354 -7.66 1.22 -22.22
N ALA A 355 -8.14 0.54 -23.28
CA ALA A 355 -7.70 0.81 -24.65
C ALA A 355 -8.01 2.25 -25.08
N THR A 356 -9.17 2.80 -24.68
CA THR A 356 -9.54 4.17 -25.01
C THR A 356 -8.64 5.20 -24.36
N LYS A 357 -8.31 5.02 -23.07
CA LYS A 357 -7.38 5.88 -22.32
C LYS A 357 -5.98 5.81 -22.91
N LEU A 358 -5.48 4.60 -23.23
CA LEU A 358 -4.16 4.39 -23.84
C LEU A 358 -4.02 4.99 -25.23
N LEU A 359 -5.08 4.95 -26.04
CA LEU A 359 -5.09 5.56 -27.38
C LEU A 359 -5.08 7.09 -27.37
N LYS A 360 -5.55 7.71 -26.27
CA LYS A 360 -5.60 9.16 -26.10
C LYS A 360 -5.19 9.51 -24.65
N PRO A 361 -3.92 9.30 -24.28
CA PRO A 361 -3.44 9.71 -22.97
C PRO A 361 -3.54 11.23 -22.87
N GLY A 362 -4.16 11.73 -21.81
CA GLY A 362 -4.16 13.17 -21.49
C GLY A 362 -2.75 13.64 -21.09
N HIS A 363 -2.49 14.93 -21.18
CA HIS A 363 -1.20 15.54 -20.78
C HIS A 363 -0.86 15.31 -19.31
N THR A 364 -1.88 15.01 -18.49
CA THR A 364 -1.75 14.70 -17.06
C THR A 364 -1.56 13.22 -16.78
N HIS A 365 -1.15 12.42 -17.76
CA HIS A 365 -0.93 10.99 -17.63
C HIS A 365 0.49 10.58 -18.00
N VAL A 366 0.97 9.54 -17.34
CA VAL A 366 2.25 8.89 -17.58
C VAL A 366 2.01 7.56 -18.26
N LEU A 367 2.59 7.38 -19.44
CA LEU A 367 2.52 6.16 -20.23
C LEU A 367 3.88 5.45 -20.17
N TRP A 368 3.90 4.14 -19.93
CA TRP A 368 5.13 3.35 -19.99
C TRP A 368 4.85 1.89 -20.36
N PHE A 369 5.88 1.18 -20.74
CA PHE A 369 5.84 -0.25 -21.05
C PHE A 369 6.84 -1.01 -20.17
N GLU A 370 6.40 -2.13 -19.57
CA GLU A 370 7.24 -3.03 -18.79
C GLU A 370 7.58 -4.29 -19.62
N PRO A 371 8.85 -4.42 -20.08
CA PRO A 371 9.22 -5.49 -21.01
C PRO A 371 9.17 -6.90 -20.39
N THR A 372 9.41 -7.02 -19.07
CA THR A 372 9.44 -8.31 -18.37
C THR A 372 8.08 -9.01 -18.43
N TYR A 373 7.00 -8.23 -18.30
CA TYR A 373 5.63 -8.75 -18.30
C TYR A 373 4.87 -8.41 -19.59
N SER A 374 5.53 -7.78 -20.57
CA SER A 374 4.92 -7.30 -21.81
C SER A 374 3.62 -6.53 -21.55
N THR A 375 3.69 -5.57 -20.63
CA THR A 375 2.53 -4.83 -20.14
C THR A 375 2.65 -3.34 -20.44
N LEU A 376 1.59 -2.76 -20.98
CA LEU A 376 1.46 -1.33 -21.18
C LEU A 376 0.65 -0.73 -20.05
N TYR A 377 1.15 0.36 -19.46
CA TYR A 377 0.58 1.04 -18.30
C TYR A 377 0.27 2.50 -18.59
N LEU A 378 -0.76 3.01 -17.92
CA LEU A 378 -1.12 4.43 -17.91
C LEU A 378 -1.54 4.84 -16.51
N ALA A 379 -0.84 5.81 -15.92
CA ALA A 379 -1.17 6.36 -14.61
C ALA A 379 -1.42 7.87 -14.67
N PRO A 380 -2.24 8.44 -13.78
CA PRO A 380 -2.28 9.89 -13.61
C PRO A 380 -0.97 10.40 -13.03
N LEU A 381 -0.52 11.53 -13.50
CA LEU A 381 0.70 12.19 -13.03
C LEU A 381 0.54 12.69 -11.58
N ALA A 382 -0.62 13.26 -11.26
CA ALA A 382 -1.01 13.69 -9.93
C ALA A 382 -2.43 13.21 -9.60
N VAL A 383 -2.67 12.90 -8.34
CA VAL A 383 -4.00 12.52 -7.81
C VAL A 383 -4.52 13.52 -6.79
N SER A 384 -3.71 14.50 -6.40
CA SER A 384 -4.03 15.48 -5.35
C SER A 384 -5.30 16.29 -5.62
N ASP A 385 -5.54 16.69 -6.89
CA ASP A 385 -6.71 17.51 -7.23
C ASP A 385 -8.01 16.69 -7.14
N VAL A 386 -7.96 15.41 -7.57
CA VAL A 386 -9.10 14.50 -7.42
C VAL A 386 -9.36 14.21 -5.94
N LEU A 387 -8.31 14.00 -5.14
CA LEU A 387 -8.43 13.81 -3.70
C LEU A 387 -9.01 15.05 -3.03
N ARG A 388 -8.55 16.25 -3.42
CA ARG A 388 -9.10 17.51 -2.92
C ARG A 388 -10.59 17.63 -3.22
N GLY A 389 -10.99 17.44 -4.47
CA GLY A 389 -12.38 17.62 -4.90
C GLY A 389 -13.34 16.55 -4.38
N ASN A 390 -12.94 15.28 -4.36
CA ASN A 390 -13.85 14.16 -4.11
C ASN A 390 -13.72 13.56 -2.69
N LEU A 391 -12.63 13.84 -1.95
CA LEU A 391 -12.44 13.37 -0.59
C LEU A 391 -12.56 14.50 0.43
N LEU A 392 -11.74 15.56 0.29
CA LEU A 392 -11.61 16.59 1.33
C LEU A 392 -12.81 17.54 1.39
N THR A 393 -13.61 17.65 0.34
CA THR A 393 -14.83 18.49 0.36
C THR A 393 -16.05 17.80 0.98
N GLN A 394 -16.00 16.51 1.29
CA GLN A 394 -17.17 15.73 1.72
C GLN A 394 -17.20 15.49 3.22
N THR A 395 -16.12 14.99 3.80
CA THR A 395 -16.07 14.56 5.20
C THR A 395 -14.77 14.97 5.87
N PRO A 396 -14.75 15.15 7.23
CA PRO A 396 -13.50 15.28 7.97
C PRO A 396 -12.55 14.12 7.65
N VAL A 397 -11.29 14.45 7.38
CA VAL A 397 -10.22 13.48 7.14
C VAL A 397 -9.17 13.63 8.21
N ILE A 398 -8.93 12.57 8.96
CA ILE A 398 -7.86 12.44 9.95
C ILE A 398 -6.73 11.63 9.29
N ALA A 399 -5.68 12.29 8.82
CA ALA A 399 -4.54 11.65 8.20
C ALA A 399 -3.42 11.48 9.23
N THR A 400 -3.02 10.24 9.50
CA THR A 400 -2.02 9.92 10.52
C THR A 400 -0.95 8.96 10.03
N SER A 401 0.27 9.13 10.52
CA SER A 401 1.37 8.20 10.36
C SER A 401 2.47 8.45 11.40
N ALA A 402 3.42 7.52 11.50
CA ALA A 402 4.64 7.73 12.29
C ALA A 402 5.62 8.68 11.61
N THR A 403 5.52 8.84 10.30
CA THR A 403 6.45 9.60 9.47
C THR A 403 5.67 10.41 8.43
N LEU A 404 5.48 11.69 8.64
CA LEU A 404 4.80 12.62 7.75
C LEU A 404 5.67 13.81 7.37
N THR A 405 6.63 14.17 8.23
CA THR A 405 7.47 15.34 8.02
C THR A 405 8.71 15.03 7.19
N VAL A 406 9.09 15.99 6.36
CA VAL A 406 10.35 16.05 5.63
C VAL A 406 11.12 17.29 6.09
N GLY A 407 12.25 17.08 6.76
CA GLY A 407 13.01 18.18 7.36
C GLY A 407 12.21 19.01 8.39
N LYS A 408 11.24 18.41 9.07
CA LYS A 408 10.27 19.00 10.00
C LYS A 408 9.10 19.76 9.36
N SER A 409 8.94 19.75 8.02
CA SER A 409 7.78 20.33 7.34
C SER A 409 6.76 19.26 6.94
N PHE A 410 5.48 19.57 7.05
CA PHE A 410 4.34 18.77 6.58
C PHE A 410 3.93 19.11 5.13
N ASP A 411 4.54 20.11 4.48
CA ASP A 411 4.09 20.63 3.18
C ASP A 411 4.02 19.56 2.09
N ALA A 412 5.03 18.70 2.02
CA ALA A 412 5.07 17.64 1.00
C ALA A 412 3.90 16.67 1.11
N ILE A 413 3.59 16.20 2.31
CA ILE A 413 2.50 15.24 2.53
C ILE A 413 1.12 15.90 2.40
N ALA A 414 0.96 17.12 2.87
CA ALA A 414 -0.28 17.86 2.73
C ALA A 414 -0.62 18.09 1.26
N LYS A 415 0.34 18.56 0.47
CA LYS A 415 0.19 18.71 -0.98
C LYS A 415 -0.18 17.39 -1.67
N ASN A 416 0.47 16.30 -1.29
CA ASN A 416 0.24 14.97 -1.88
C ASN A 416 -1.19 14.44 -1.63
N ILE A 417 -1.77 14.72 -0.46
CA ILE A 417 -3.15 14.34 -0.11
C ILE A 417 -4.17 15.35 -0.68
N GLY A 418 -3.73 16.56 -1.05
CA GLY A 418 -4.58 17.60 -1.59
C GLY A 418 -5.01 18.65 -0.56
N PHE A 419 -4.46 18.65 0.66
CA PHE A 419 -4.67 19.70 1.64
C PHE A 419 -4.04 21.03 1.19
N VAL A 420 -4.59 22.13 1.69
CA VAL A 420 -4.07 23.48 1.47
C VAL A 420 -3.49 24.00 2.78
N ILE A 421 -2.18 24.33 2.81
CA ILE A 421 -1.51 24.90 3.96
C ILE A 421 -1.37 26.42 3.76
N GLY A 422 -1.79 27.21 4.74
CA GLY A 422 -1.46 28.64 4.84
C GLY A 422 -2.33 29.62 4.06
N GLY A 423 -3.60 29.28 3.77
CA GLY A 423 -4.56 30.25 3.20
C GLY A 423 -4.56 30.30 1.66
N LYS A 424 -5.56 30.94 1.09
CA LYS A 424 -5.96 31.01 -0.31
C LYS A 424 -4.81 30.89 -1.30
N ASN A 425 -4.91 29.96 -2.26
CA ASN A 425 -4.08 29.99 -3.47
C ASN A 425 -4.30 31.35 -4.15
N GLU A 426 -3.22 32.10 -4.41
CA GLU A 426 -3.29 33.42 -5.06
C GLU A 426 -3.93 33.37 -6.47
N ASP A 427 -4.04 32.17 -7.06
CA ASP A 427 -4.66 31.96 -8.38
C ASP A 427 -6.19 31.75 -8.36
N GLU A 428 -6.86 31.69 -7.18
CA GLU A 428 -8.31 31.48 -7.06
C GLU A 428 -9.11 32.74 -6.62
N VAL A 429 -8.49 33.92 -6.64
CA VAL A 429 -9.08 35.16 -6.10
C VAL A 429 -10.17 35.79 -6.99
N GLU A 430 -10.40 35.31 -8.22
CA GLU A 430 -11.34 35.99 -9.13
C GLU A 430 -12.81 35.45 -9.12
N ASP A 431 -13.13 34.33 -8.42
CA ASP A 431 -14.49 33.73 -8.51
C ASP A 431 -15.24 33.55 -7.16
N ASP A 432 -14.78 34.15 -6.05
CA ASP A 432 -15.35 33.89 -4.71
C ASP A 432 -16.64 34.68 -4.41
N GLU A 433 -17.09 35.61 -5.24
CA GLU A 433 -18.34 36.38 -4.98
C GLU A 433 -19.64 35.62 -5.38
N GLU A 434 -19.55 34.49 -6.12
CA GLU A 434 -20.74 33.69 -6.52
C GLU A 434 -20.87 32.34 -5.79
N ARG A 435 -19.92 31.92 -4.96
CA ARG A 435 -20.07 30.72 -4.12
C ARG A 435 -20.86 31.05 -2.85
N GLY A 436 -22.16 31.20 -2.99
CA GLY A 436 -23.06 31.13 -1.85
C GLY A 436 -22.74 29.88 -1.04
N GLU A 437 -22.66 30.00 0.30
CA GLU A 437 -22.41 28.89 1.24
C GLU A 437 -23.24 27.66 0.87
N LYS A 438 -22.63 26.72 0.14
CA LYS A 438 -23.19 25.39 -0.08
C LYS A 438 -23.13 24.67 1.26
N LYS A 439 -24.23 24.68 2.02
CA LYS A 439 -24.32 23.94 3.29
C LYS A 439 -23.83 22.50 3.11
N GLY A 440 -22.74 22.16 3.80
CA GLY A 440 -22.22 20.81 3.89
C GLY A 440 -20.90 20.55 3.14
N VAL A 441 -20.40 21.46 2.32
CA VAL A 441 -19.08 21.33 1.67
C VAL A 441 -18.00 21.74 2.67
N MET A 442 -16.97 20.90 2.81
CA MET A 442 -15.82 21.19 3.67
C MET A 442 -14.74 21.97 2.91
N ASP A 443 -14.04 22.83 3.63
CA ASP A 443 -12.89 23.55 3.10
C ASP A 443 -11.60 22.72 3.31
N PRO A 444 -10.86 22.32 2.24
CA PRO A 444 -9.58 21.64 2.34
C PRO A 444 -8.49 22.45 3.06
N ALA A 445 -8.67 23.74 3.24
CA ALA A 445 -7.79 24.62 4.01
C ALA A 445 -8.12 24.64 5.52
N ASN A 446 -9.29 24.14 5.93
CA ASN A 446 -9.63 23.98 7.36
C ASN A 446 -8.91 22.76 7.95
N LEU A 447 -7.58 22.88 8.06
CA LEU A 447 -6.66 21.84 8.44
C LEU A 447 -5.89 22.19 9.71
N GLN A 448 -6.01 21.33 10.74
CA GLN A 448 -5.11 21.34 11.87
C GLN A 448 -3.91 20.41 11.60
N ILE A 449 -2.72 20.86 11.95
CA ILE A 449 -1.48 20.08 11.85
C ILE A 449 -0.92 19.87 13.25
N LEU A 450 -0.49 18.63 13.54
CA LEU A 450 -0.01 18.26 14.88
C LEU A 450 1.15 17.25 14.77
N ASP A 451 2.16 17.42 15.59
CA ASP A 451 3.23 16.43 15.83
C ASP A 451 3.25 16.12 17.34
N VAL A 452 2.79 14.93 17.71
CA VAL A 452 2.76 14.50 19.12
C VAL A 452 4.02 13.75 19.54
N GLY A 453 5.03 13.70 18.67
CA GLY A 453 6.31 13.07 18.94
C GLY A 453 6.24 11.55 19.13
N SER A 454 7.19 11.02 19.88
CA SER A 454 7.31 9.60 20.24
C SER A 454 7.61 9.47 21.73
N PRO A 455 7.13 8.41 22.40
CA PRO A 455 7.44 8.17 23.81
C PRO A 455 8.87 7.66 24.03
N PHE A 456 9.62 7.36 22.96
CA PHE A 456 10.97 6.80 23.05
C PHE A 456 12.03 7.88 23.19
N ASP A 457 13.02 7.64 24.06
CA ASP A 457 14.21 8.48 24.21
C ASP A 457 15.30 8.02 23.22
N PHE A 458 15.08 8.35 21.94
CA PHE A 458 15.98 7.94 20.86
C PHE A 458 17.44 8.35 21.11
N ALA A 459 17.70 9.46 21.77
CA ALA A 459 19.04 9.95 22.03
C ALA A 459 19.85 9.03 22.97
N ASN A 460 19.15 8.39 23.94
CA ASN A 460 19.76 7.47 24.90
C ASN A 460 19.57 6.00 24.54
N GLN A 461 18.60 5.67 23.68
CA GLN A 461 18.30 4.30 23.26
C GLN A 461 19.03 3.89 21.98
N GLY A 462 19.39 4.84 21.12
CA GLY A 462 19.92 4.52 19.79
C GLY A 462 21.09 5.39 19.35
N MET A 463 21.98 4.79 18.58
CA MET A 463 23.10 5.46 17.94
C MET A 463 22.93 5.43 16.42
N LEU A 464 23.26 6.52 15.73
CA LEU A 464 23.26 6.63 14.30
C LEU A 464 24.70 6.72 13.77
N TYR A 465 25.13 5.69 13.09
CA TYR A 465 26.45 5.60 12.46
C TYR A 465 26.41 6.07 11.02
N LEU A 466 27.29 7.03 10.72
CA LEU A 466 27.36 7.72 9.42
C LEU A 466 28.83 7.73 8.95
N PRO A 467 29.35 6.64 8.34
CA PRO A 467 30.70 6.59 7.82
C PRO A 467 30.90 7.60 6.69
N LYS A 468 31.80 8.56 6.88
CA LYS A 468 32.03 9.66 5.92
C LYS A 468 33.02 9.30 4.81
N ASP A 469 33.85 8.28 5.05
CA ASP A 469 34.98 7.92 4.19
C ASP A 469 34.67 6.74 3.24
N LEU A 470 33.46 6.18 3.28
CA LEU A 470 33.03 5.16 2.32
C LEU A 470 32.87 5.75 0.91
N PRO A 471 33.20 4.97 -0.14
CA PRO A 471 32.90 5.36 -1.51
C PRO A 471 31.42 5.68 -1.72
N GLU A 472 31.14 6.69 -2.54
CA GLU A 472 29.73 6.96 -2.92
C GLU A 472 29.13 5.75 -3.64
N PRO A 473 27.88 5.34 -3.30
CA PRO A 473 27.26 4.17 -3.92
C PRO A 473 27.15 4.28 -5.45
N GLY A 474 27.70 3.29 -6.15
CA GLY A 474 27.64 3.17 -7.59
C GLY A 474 26.38 2.48 -8.14
N ARG A 475 26.32 2.29 -9.47
CA ARG A 475 25.23 1.55 -10.14
C ARG A 475 25.35 0.04 -9.99
N ASP A 476 26.56 -0.47 -9.74
CA ASP A 476 26.86 -1.90 -9.76
C ASP A 476 26.66 -2.63 -8.44
N GLY A 477 26.11 -1.97 -7.45
CA GLY A 477 25.85 -2.52 -6.12
C GLY A 477 26.64 -1.79 -5.02
N PRO A 478 26.70 -2.37 -3.79
CA PRO A 478 27.56 -1.88 -2.71
C PRO A 478 29.04 -2.04 -3.07
N SER A 479 29.87 -1.11 -2.62
CA SER A 479 31.33 -1.26 -2.74
C SER A 479 31.86 -2.34 -1.79
N ILE A 480 33.06 -2.86 -2.06
CA ILE A 480 33.69 -3.87 -1.18
C ILE A 480 33.95 -3.31 0.22
N GLU A 481 34.28 -2.02 0.31
CA GLU A 481 34.49 -1.33 1.59
C GLU A 481 33.18 -1.26 2.40
N ALA A 482 32.06 -0.99 1.73
CA ALA A 482 30.75 -0.98 2.39
C ALA A 482 30.31 -2.38 2.84
N LEU A 483 30.62 -3.43 2.05
CA LEU A 483 30.33 -4.82 2.42
C LEU A 483 31.25 -5.28 3.58
N THR A 484 32.49 -4.87 3.59
CA THR A 484 33.44 -5.15 4.68
C THR A 484 32.96 -4.50 5.98
N GLU A 485 32.59 -3.21 5.93
CA GLU A 485 32.06 -2.49 7.09
C GLU A 485 30.77 -3.14 7.61
N LEU A 486 29.87 -3.56 6.69
CA LEU A 486 28.66 -4.33 7.04
C LEU A 486 29.03 -5.62 7.80
N GLY A 487 29.99 -6.39 7.32
CA GLY A 487 30.45 -7.62 7.97
C GLY A 487 31.00 -7.38 9.37
N GLU A 488 31.83 -6.34 9.56
CA GLU A 488 32.39 -5.97 10.85
C GLU A 488 31.35 -5.50 11.85
N LEU A 489 30.34 -4.75 11.39
CA LEU A 489 29.20 -4.33 12.23
C LEU A 489 28.34 -5.53 12.67
N ILE A 490 28.03 -6.45 11.75
CA ILE A 490 27.28 -7.68 12.06
C ILE A 490 28.04 -8.55 13.06
N GLN A 491 29.35 -8.71 12.87
CA GLN A 491 30.19 -9.44 13.80
C GLN A 491 30.18 -8.80 15.20
N ALA A 492 30.27 -7.47 15.28
CA ALA A 492 30.21 -6.73 16.54
C ALA A 492 28.85 -6.85 17.23
N ALA A 493 27.76 -6.98 16.49
CA ALA A 493 26.41 -7.16 16.98
C ALA A 493 26.06 -8.61 17.36
N GLY A 494 26.98 -9.58 17.13
CA GLY A 494 26.69 -11.00 17.35
C GLY A 494 25.57 -11.56 16.45
N GLY A 495 25.39 -11.03 15.23
CA GLY A 495 24.23 -11.22 14.37
C GLY A 495 23.20 -10.12 14.61
N ARG A 496 22.00 -10.45 15.12
CA ARG A 496 20.94 -9.52 15.58
C ARG A 496 20.67 -8.35 14.63
N THR A 497 20.78 -8.60 13.30
CA THR A 497 20.87 -7.54 12.30
C THR A 497 19.75 -7.61 11.28
N LEU A 498 19.12 -6.46 11.04
CA LEU A 498 18.28 -6.20 9.89
C LEU A 498 19.04 -5.33 8.89
N ALA A 499 19.42 -5.90 7.72
CA ALA A 499 20.11 -5.17 6.67
C ALA A 499 19.18 -4.91 5.47
N LEU A 500 19.00 -3.63 5.15
CA LEU A 500 18.03 -3.11 4.19
C LEU A 500 18.75 -2.56 2.96
N PHE A 501 18.45 -3.13 1.80
CA PHE A 501 19.07 -2.77 0.54
C PHE A 501 18.09 -2.09 -0.41
N SER A 502 18.59 -1.17 -1.21
CA SER A 502 17.81 -0.47 -2.23
C SER A 502 17.62 -1.31 -3.52
N SER A 503 18.30 -2.44 -3.66
CA SER A 503 18.24 -3.29 -4.85
C SER A 503 18.47 -4.77 -4.55
N TRP A 504 17.88 -5.64 -5.39
CA TRP A 504 18.13 -7.09 -5.32
C TRP A 504 19.61 -7.47 -5.53
N ARG A 505 20.29 -6.75 -6.43
CA ARG A 505 21.74 -6.94 -6.63
C ARG A 505 22.51 -6.66 -5.34
N GLY A 506 22.10 -5.64 -4.56
CA GLY A 506 22.71 -5.36 -3.27
C GLY A 506 22.48 -6.47 -2.25
N VAL A 507 21.28 -7.06 -2.21
CA VAL A 507 20.99 -8.22 -1.35
C VAL A 507 21.85 -9.43 -1.73
N GLU A 508 21.93 -9.74 -3.01
CA GLU A 508 22.70 -10.87 -3.54
C GLU A 508 24.21 -10.72 -3.24
N ALA A 509 24.78 -9.53 -3.51
CA ALA A 509 26.16 -9.24 -3.22
C ALA A 509 26.51 -9.31 -1.72
N ALA A 510 25.60 -8.83 -0.86
CA ALA A 510 25.77 -8.92 0.58
C ALA A 510 25.65 -10.37 1.08
N ASP A 511 24.69 -11.15 0.56
CA ASP A 511 24.54 -12.56 0.92
C ASP A 511 25.80 -13.36 0.60
N GLU A 512 26.38 -13.18 -0.60
CA GLU A 512 27.61 -13.85 -1.03
C GLU A 512 28.78 -13.46 -0.13
N HIS A 513 29.03 -12.16 0.04
CA HIS A 513 30.14 -11.66 0.86
C HIS A 513 30.04 -12.10 2.33
N LEU A 514 28.85 -11.98 2.94
CA LEU A 514 28.66 -12.30 4.35
C LEU A 514 28.79 -13.79 4.64
N ARG A 515 28.37 -14.68 3.72
CA ARG A 515 28.57 -16.12 3.86
C ARG A 515 30.04 -16.50 3.90
N GLU A 516 30.89 -15.77 3.19
CA GLU A 516 32.33 -15.95 3.21
C GLU A 516 32.94 -15.42 4.50
N VAL A 517 32.70 -14.14 4.83
CA VAL A 517 33.37 -13.44 5.95
C VAL A 517 32.91 -13.94 7.33
N LEU A 518 31.62 -14.37 7.44
CA LEU A 518 31.02 -14.84 8.70
C LEU A 518 30.99 -16.37 8.82
N ALA A 519 31.64 -17.12 7.91
CA ALA A 519 31.58 -18.56 7.88
C ALA A 519 31.98 -19.23 9.21
N GLU A 520 33.01 -18.71 9.88
CA GLU A 520 33.52 -19.24 11.14
C GLU A 520 32.58 -18.98 12.32
N LEU A 521 31.77 -17.91 12.26
CA LEU A 521 30.85 -17.49 13.34
C LEU A 521 29.56 -18.29 13.34
N LYS A 522 29.22 -19.01 12.26
CA LYS A 522 28.01 -19.82 12.09
C LYS A 522 26.72 -19.06 12.38
N LEU A 523 26.68 -17.76 12.12
CA LEU A 523 25.47 -16.93 12.29
C LEU A 523 24.43 -17.28 11.22
N PRO A 524 23.16 -17.46 11.57
CA PRO A 524 22.10 -17.74 10.60
C PRO A 524 21.84 -16.53 9.70
N ILE A 525 21.96 -16.69 8.39
CA ILE A 525 21.66 -15.65 7.40
C ILE A 525 20.34 -16.02 6.71
N ILE A 526 19.34 -15.14 6.85
CA ILE A 526 18.04 -15.21 6.22
C ILE A 526 18.04 -14.20 5.09
N THR A 527 17.99 -14.67 3.86
CA THR A 527 18.05 -13.80 2.68
C THR A 527 16.72 -13.82 1.96
N GLN A 528 16.10 -12.64 1.81
CA GLN A 528 14.89 -12.46 1.02
C GLN A 528 15.20 -12.72 -0.46
N ARG A 529 14.36 -13.51 -1.12
CA ARG A 529 14.40 -13.77 -2.57
C ARG A 529 13.21 -13.15 -3.26
N ARG A 530 13.30 -13.00 -4.59
CA ARG A 530 12.19 -12.48 -5.40
C ARG A 530 10.99 -13.43 -5.30
N GLY A 531 9.83 -12.88 -4.91
CA GLY A 531 8.61 -13.64 -4.73
C GLY A 531 8.35 -14.16 -3.31
N ASP A 532 9.33 -14.05 -2.40
CA ASP A 532 9.12 -14.46 -1.00
C ASP A 532 8.10 -13.56 -0.30
N SER A 533 7.27 -14.19 0.53
CA SER A 533 6.40 -13.48 1.46
C SER A 533 7.20 -12.95 2.65
N VAL A 534 6.97 -11.69 3.02
CA VAL A 534 7.71 -11.01 4.11
C VAL A 534 7.45 -11.62 5.48
N GLY A 535 6.18 -11.96 5.79
CA GLY A 535 5.79 -12.45 7.12
C GLY A 535 6.60 -13.65 7.63
N PRO A 536 6.70 -14.77 6.88
CA PRO A 536 7.50 -15.93 7.31
C PRO A 536 8.99 -15.65 7.54
N LEU A 537 9.57 -14.70 6.78
CA LEU A 537 10.97 -14.28 6.96
C LEU A 537 11.15 -13.52 8.28
N VAL A 538 10.22 -12.61 8.58
CA VAL A 538 10.20 -11.83 9.82
C VAL A 538 9.98 -12.74 11.02
N ASP A 539 9.05 -13.70 10.94
CA ASP A 539 8.79 -14.68 12.00
C ASP A 539 10.02 -15.53 12.30
N LYS A 540 10.77 -15.93 11.26
CA LYS A 540 12.01 -16.67 11.42
C LYS A 540 13.09 -15.81 12.06
N PHE A 541 13.22 -14.54 11.65
CA PHE A 541 14.16 -13.59 12.20
C PHE A 541 13.88 -13.30 13.68
N ALA A 542 12.62 -13.09 14.05
CA ALA A 542 12.21 -12.81 15.42
C ALA A 542 12.42 -14.00 16.37
N LYS A 543 12.37 -15.25 15.86
CA LYS A 543 12.56 -16.46 16.68
C LYS A 543 14.02 -16.79 16.94
N ASP A 544 14.93 -16.36 16.11
CA ASP A 544 16.36 -16.60 16.24
C ASP A 544 17.10 -15.29 16.44
N GLU A 545 17.33 -14.95 17.69
CA GLU A 545 17.91 -13.67 18.11
C GLU A 545 19.30 -13.38 17.51
N LYS A 546 20.05 -14.40 17.06
CA LYS A 546 21.38 -14.22 16.45
C LYS A 546 21.35 -14.20 14.93
N SER A 547 20.17 -14.26 14.32
CA SER A 547 20.03 -14.28 12.89
C SER A 547 20.27 -12.90 12.25
N ILE A 548 20.57 -12.93 10.98
CA ILE A 548 20.77 -11.77 10.11
C ILE A 548 19.71 -11.85 9.05
N LEU A 549 18.89 -10.79 8.89
CA LEU A 549 17.88 -10.69 7.84
C LEU A 549 18.31 -9.69 6.78
N LEU A 550 18.55 -10.19 5.56
CA LEU A 550 18.89 -9.38 4.39
C LEU A 550 17.68 -9.24 3.48
N GLY A 551 17.32 -8.01 3.10
CA GLY A 551 16.24 -7.82 2.15
C GLY A 551 16.12 -6.41 1.58
N THR A 552 15.12 -6.25 0.70
CA THR A 552 14.88 -4.99 -0.01
C THR A 552 13.93 -4.08 0.75
N ILE A 553 13.58 -2.95 0.13
CA ILE A 553 12.59 -1.96 0.64
C ILE A 553 11.27 -2.61 1.08
N SER A 554 10.87 -3.75 0.53
CA SER A 554 9.67 -4.46 0.98
C SER A 554 9.71 -4.88 2.46
N LEU A 555 10.90 -5.05 3.03
CA LEU A 555 11.10 -5.28 4.46
C LEU A 555 11.04 -4.00 5.30
N TRP A 556 11.15 -2.80 4.68
CA TRP A 556 11.04 -1.54 5.43
C TRP A 556 9.64 -1.31 5.98
N GLN A 557 8.65 -1.92 5.35
CA GLN A 557 7.25 -1.86 5.75
C GLN A 557 6.84 -3.15 6.45
N GLY A 558 6.17 -3.05 7.60
CA GLY A 558 5.56 -4.21 8.26
C GLY A 558 6.46 -5.08 9.14
N ILE A 559 7.76 -4.78 9.30
CA ILE A 559 8.61 -5.44 10.30
C ILE A 559 8.35 -4.81 11.67
N ASP A 560 7.98 -5.64 12.62
CA ASP A 560 7.82 -5.30 14.03
C ASP A 560 8.47 -6.38 14.87
N VAL A 561 9.76 -6.21 15.16
CA VAL A 561 10.57 -7.15 15.94
C VAL A 561 11.19 -6.38 17.11
N PRO A 562 10.49 -6.34 18.27
CA PRO A 562 11.06 -5.76 19.49
C PRO A 562 12.08 -6.68 20.14
N GLY A 563 12.93 -6.09 20.98
CA GLY A 563 13.84 -6.82 21.82
C GLY A 563 15.16 -7.23 21.15
N PRO A 564 15.85 -8.23 21.71
CA PRO A 564 17.23 -8.53 21.40
C PRO A 564 17.49 -9.09 20.00
N ALA A 565 16.46 -9.47 19.27
CA ALA A 565 16.63 -9.99 17.90
C ALA A 565 17.08 -8.92 16.88
N CYS A 566 16.89 -7.62 17.18
CA CYS A 566 17.26 -6.53 16.28
C CYS A 566 17.96 -5.39 17.01
N THR A 567 19.27 -5.50 17.21
CA THR A 567 20.11 -4.45 17.82
C THR A 567 20.88 -3.62 16.80
N LEU A 568 20.89 -4.07 15.53
CA LEU A 568 21.54 -3.37 14.43
C LEU A 568 20.59 -3.31 13.22
N VAL A 569 20.32 -2.09 12.76
CA VAL A 569 19.66 -1.85 11.48
C VAL A 569 20.68 -1.22 10.53
N VAL A 570 20.92 -1.84 9.39
CA VAL A 570 21.83 -1.31 8.36
C VAL A 570 21.06 -0.92 7.12
N ILE A 571 21.31 0.26 6.61
CA ILE A 571 20.78 0.78 5.34
C ILE A 571 21.96 0.93 4.37
N ASP A 572 21.93 0.21 3.25
CA ASP A 572 23.03 0.17 2.29
C ASP A 572 23.33 1.53 1.66
N ARG A 573 22.28 2.27 1.31
CA ARG A 573 22.36 3.60 0.70
C ARG A 573 21.08 4.39 0.91
N ILE A 574 21.14 5.69 0.67
CA ILE A 574 19.95 6.56 0.64
C ILE A 574 18.97 6.02 -0.41
N PRO A 575 17.71 5.71 -0.06
CA PRO A 575 16.75 5.04 -0.94
C PRO A 575 16.10 6.03 -1.92
N PHE A 576 16.91 6.71 -2.73
CA PHE A 576 16.38 7.55 -3.79
C PHE A 576 15.57 6.72 -4.81
N PRO A 577 14.48 7.26 -5.34
CA PRO A 577 13.78 6.65 -6.47
C PRO A 577 14.74 6.39 -7.61
N ARG A 578 14.52 5.28 -8.31
CA ARG A 578 15.30 4.99 -9.52
C ARG A 578 14.94 6.02 -10.61
N PRO A 579 15.93 6.48 -11.39
CA PRO A 579 15.68 7.44 -12.48
C PRO A 579 14.74 6.91 -13.56
N ASP A 580 14.65 5.59 -13.70
CA ASP A 580 13.79 4.88 -14.66
C ASP A 580 12.40 4.52 -14.11
N GLU A 581 12.08 4.94 -12.88
CA GLU A 581 10.75 4.76 -12.32
C GLU A 581 9.78 5.75 -13.00
N PRO A 582 8.76 5.27 -13.76
CA PRO A 582 8.07 6.12 -14.74
C PRO A 582 7.28 7.27 -14.12
N VAL A 583 6.54 7.02 -13.04
CA VAL A 583 5.66 8.04 -12.45
C VAL A 583 6.46 9.09 -11.68
N LEU A 584 7.42 8.67 -10.84
CA LEU A 584 8.23 9.61 -10.06
C LEU A 584 9.17 10.42 -10.95
N SER A 585 9.74 9.81 -12.01
CA SER A 585 10.54 10.54 -12.98
C SER A 585 9.72 11.57 -13.77
N ALA A 586 8.45 11.25 -14.08
CA ALA A 586 7.54 12.20 -14.72
C ALA A 586 7.18 13.37 -13.80
N ARG A 587 6.87 13.10 -12.52
CA ARG A 587 6.62 14.14 -11.51
C ARG A 587 7.83 15.04 -11.28
N ALA A 588 9.03 14.45 -11.28
CA ALA A 588 10.27 15.22 -11.16
C ALA A 588 10.49 16.14 -12.37
N ALA A 589 10.29 15.62 -13.59
CA ALA A 589 10.38 16.40 -14.81
C ALA A 589 9.35 17.55 -14.88
N GLU A 590 8.12 17.31 -14.40
CA GLU A 590 7.11 18.37 -14.31
C GLU A 590 7.51 19.47 -13.32
N ALA A 591 8.04 19.09 -12.14
CA ALA A 591 8.53 20.03 -11.16
C ALA A 591 9.69 20.88 -11.71
N ASP A 592 10.61 20.25 -12.47
CA ASP A 592 11.70 20.96 -13.15
C ASP A 592 11.17 21.92 -14.24
N ALA A 593 10.18 21.51 -15.02
CA ALA A 593 9.55 22.32 -16.06
C ALA A 593 8.78 23.52 -15.49
N ALA A 594 8.22 23.39 -14.27
CA ALA A 594 7.58 24.47 -13.53
C ALA A 594 8.58 25.44 -12.84
N GLY A 595 9.89 25.32 -13.10
CA GLY A 595 10.93 26.17 -12.53
C GLY A 595 11.37 25.79 -11.11
N GLY A 596 10.91 24.64 -10.60
CA GLY A 596 11.32 24.08 -9.33
C GLY A 596 12.52 23.14 -9.44
N SER A 597 12.58 22.16 -8.54
CA SER A 597 13.59 21.09 -8.59
C SER A 597 12.91 19.75 -8.31
N GLY A 598 12.86 18.90 -9.32
CA GLY A 598 12.31 17.55 -9.20
C GLY A 598 13.04 16.72 -8.15
N PHE A 599 14.35 16.91 -8.01
CA PHE A 599 15.12 16.26 -6.95
C PHE A 599 14.63 16.70 -5.56
N MET A 600 14.50 18.02 -5.32
CA MET A 600 14.13 18.56 -4.01
C MET A 600 12.65 18.31 -3.67
N GLN A 601 11.77 18.32 -4.68
CA GLN A 601 10.32 18.25 -4.47
C GLN A 601 9.78 16.81 -4.51
N ILE A 602 10.47 15.89 -5.22
CA ILE A 602 9.99 14.51 -5.41
C ILE A 602 10.96 13.49 -4.83
N SER A 603 12.24 13.49 -5.27
CA SER A 603 13.17 12.42 -4.92
C SER A 603 13.62 12.49 -3.46
N LEU A 604 13.96 13.68 -2.97
CA LEU A 604 14.45 13.88 -1.61
C LEU A 604 13.38 13.62 -0.54
N PRO A 605 12.13 14.13 -0.65
CA PRO A 605 11.06 13.80 0.28
C PRO A 605 10.76 12.30 0.36
N ARG A 606 10.76 11.62 -0.80
CA ARG A 606 10.56 10.17 -0.85
C ARG A 606 11.65 9.41 -0.10
N ALA A 607 12.91 9.76 -0.34
CA ALA A 607 14.04 9.16 0.35
C ALA A 607 14.02 9.45 1.87
N ALA A 608 13.64 10.67 2.26
CA ALA A 608 13.53 11.06 3.67
C ALA A 608 12.49 10.22 4.43
N LEU A 609 11.30 10.04 3.86
CA LEU A 609 10.25 9.22 4.46
C LEU A 609 10.67 7.75 4.58
N LEU A 610 11.29 7.18 3.55
CA LEU A 610 11.80 5.80 3.60
C LEU A 610 12.91 5.66 4.66
N LEU A 611 13.86 6.60 4.75
CA LEU A 611 14.89 6.57 5.80
C LEU A 611 14.28 6.65 7.20
N ALA A 612 13.30 7.53 7.42
CA ALA A 612 12.61 7.63 8.70
C ALA A 612 11.91 6.32 9.07
N GLN A 613 11.30 5.64 8.12
CA GLN A 613 10.66 4.33 8.32
C GLN A 613 11.68 3.24 8.64
N GLY A 614 12.77 3.15 7.86
CA GLY A 614 13.82 2.16 8.05
C GLY A 614 14.52 2.32 9.40
N THR A 615 14.90 3.56 9.75
CA THR A 615 15.55 3.86 11.02
C THR A 615 14.63 3.67 12.23
N GLY A 616 13.33 3.91 12.04
CA GLY A 616 12.30 3.66 13.06
C GLY A 616 12.03 2.17 13.36
N ARG A 617 12.73 1.23 12.69
CA ARG A 617 12.62 -0.20 12.97
C ARG A 617 13.45 -0.64 14.20
N LEU A 618 14.43 0.15 14.60
CA LEU A 618 15.34 -0.20 15.70
C LEU A 618 14.66 -0.16 17.07
N ILE A 619 13.95 0.91 17.41
CA ILE A 619 13.36 1.12 18.75
C ILE A 619 11.85 0.88 18.67
N ARG A 620 11.36 -0.15 19.37
CA ARG A 620 9.97 -0.61 19.41
C ARG A 620 9.40 -0.67 20.83
N SER A 621 10.27 -0.75 21.83
CA SER A 621 9.93 -0.75 23.24
C SER A 621 10.79 0.26 24.00
N LEU A 622 10.42 0.51 25.26
CA LEU A 622 11.18 1.40 26.15
C LEU A 622 12.56 0.82 26.54
N ASP A 623 12.71 -0.49 26.42
CA ASP A 623 13.94 -1.21 26.81
C ASP A 623 14.86 -1.47 25.61
N ASP A 624 14.38 -1.26 24.37
CA ASP A 624 15.19 -1.48 23.17
C ASP A 624 16.38 -0.52 23.11
N LYS A 625 17.53 -1.06 22.72
CA LYS A 625 18.76 -0.31 22.44
C LYS A 625 19.43 -0.85 21.21
N GLY A 626 20.14 0.03 20.47
CA GLY A 626 20.87 -0.45 19.30
C GLY A 626 21.49 0.65 18.46
N VAL A 627 21.88 0.23 17.26
CA VAL A 627 22.56 1.07 16.27
C VAL A 627 21.81 1.05 14.95
N VAL A 628 21.63 2.22 14.34
CA VAL A 628 21.32 2.36 12.91
C VAL A 628 22.61 2.75 12.20
N ALA A 629 23.00 2.03 11.16
CA ALA A 629 24.11 2.37 10.27
C ALA A 629 23.60 2.70 8.87
N ILE A 630 24.00 3.86 8.31
CA ILE A 630 23.70 4.22 6.92
C ILE A 630 25.01 4.26 6.17
N LEU A 631 25.25 3.26 5.31
CA LEU A 631 26.53 3.06 4.62
C LEU A 631 26.63 3.89 3.31
N ASP A 632 26.14 5.12 3.37
CA ASP A 632 26.14 6.07 2.27
C ASP A 632 26.73 7.41 2.71
N SER A 633 27.97 7.65 2.32
CA SER A 633 28.72 8.86 2.70
C SER A 633 28.05 10.18 2.24
N ARG A 634 27.18 10.12 1.22
CA ARG A 634 26.46 11.29 0.71
C ARG A 634 25.57 11.95 1.76
N ILE A 635 25.11 11.20 2.77
CA ILE A 635 24.28 11.75 3.85
C ILE A 635 25.03 12.77 4.71
N VAL A 636 26.37 12.65 4.79
CA VAL A 636 27.26 13.58 5.50
C VAL A 636 27.85 14.60 4.53
N ASN A 637 28.24 14.17 3.32
CA ASN A 637 29.04 14.94 2.41
C ASN A 637 28.25 15.86 1.49
N LYS A 638 26.90 15.68 1.35
CA LYS A 638 26.05 16.51 0.47
C LYS A 638 25.16 17.44 1.30
N ARG A 639 24.85 18.62 0.74
CA ARG A 639 24.03 19.64 1.41
C ARG A 639 22.62 19.16 1.81
N TYR A 640 22.02 18.28 1.01
CA TYR A 640 20.69 17.74 1.30
C TYR A 640 20.68 16.74 2.48
N GLY A 641 21.84 16.26 2.92
CA GLY A 641 21.96 15.32 4.03
C GLY A 641 21.32 15.82 5.33
N SER A 642 21.41 17.14 5.60
CA SER A 642 20.77 17.73 6.77
C SER A 642 19.23 17.57 6.77
N ILE A 643 18.59 17.64 5.61
CA ILE A 643 17.14 17.43 5.48
C ILE A 643 16.80 15.97 5.80
N LEU A 644 17.56 15.02 5.26
CA LEU A 644 17.40 13.59 5.53
C LEU A 644 17.58 13.28 7.02
N LEU A 645 18.66 13.82 7.63
CA LEU A 645 18.97 13.64 9.05
C LEU A 645 17.91 14.23 9.97
N ASN A 646 17.29 15.34 9.60
CA ASN A 646 16.22 15.97 10.38
C ASN A 646 14.86 15.30 10.20
N SER A 647 14.71 14.39 9.24
CA SER A 647 13.50 13.60 9.02
C SER A 647 13.50 12.28 9.80
N MET A 648 14.65 11.86 10.34
CA MET A 648 14.82 10.62 11.11
C MET A 648 14.67 10.86 12.61
N PRO A 649 14.43 9.81 13.41
CA PRO A 649 14.48 9.91 14.86
C PRO A 649 15.80 10.53 15.35
N PRO A 650 15.78 11.32 16.45
CA PRO A 650 16.93 12.07 16.93
C PRO A 650 17.94 11.19 17.69
N PHE A 651 18.48 10.17 17.04
CA PHE A 651 19.54 9.32 17.58
C PHE A 651 20.84 10.11 17.84
N TRP A 652 21.64 9.65 18.80
CA TRP A 652 23.00 10.14 18.94
C TRP A 652 23.86 9.77 17.73
N ARG A 653 24.52 10.76 17.11
CA ARG A 653 25.19 10.61 15.81
C ARG A 653 26.72 10.53 15.95
N THR A 654 27.35 9.62 15.21
CA THR A 654 28.80 9.53 15.10
C THR A 654 29.24 9.00 13.74
N SER A 655 30.45 9.36 13.33
CA SER A 655 31.16 8.77 12.19
C SER A 655 32.30 7.84 12.61
N ASP A 656 32.49 7.61 13.93
CA ASP A 656 33.53 6.76 14.48
C ASP A 656 33.05 5.29 14.55
N GLY A 657 33.55 4.46 13.64
CA GLY A 657 33.21 3.04 13.59
C GLY A 657 33.72 2.23 14.81
N ALA A 658 34.82 2.65 15.46
CA ALA A 658 35.32 1.95 16.64
C ALA A 658 34.36 2.10 17.82
N VAL A 659 33.79 3.29 18.02
CA VAL A 659 32.79 3.58 19.07
C VAL A 659 31.54 2.72 18.84
N ILE A 660 31.07 2.62 17.59
CA ILE A 660 29.89 1.84 17.24
C ILE A 660 30.11 0.34 17.45
N LYS A 661 31.21 -0.20 16.95
CA LYS A 661 31.52 -1.62 17.11
C LYS A 661 31.70 -2.01 18.58
N GLU A 662 32.26 -1.13 19.40
CA GLU A 662 32.36 -1.35 20.85
C GLU A 662 30.96 -1.30 21.53
N ALA A 663 30.10 -0.37 21.14
CA ALA A 663 28.72 -0.31 21.67
C ALA A 663 27.92 -1.57 21.32
N LEU A 664 28.04 -2.08 20.08
CA LEU A 664 27.38 -3.31 19.66
C LEU A 664 27.88 -4.54 20.43
N ARG A 665 29.22 -4.66 20.65
CA ARG A 665 29.78 -5.76 21.45
C ARG A 665 29.29 -5.74 22.89
N ARG A 666 29.15 -4.57 23.49
CA ARG A 666 28.57 -4.43 24.85
C ARG A 666 27.11 -4.85 24.90
N LEU A 667 26.33 -4.48 23.89
CA LEU A 667 24.93 -4.90 23.81
C LEU A 667 24.81 -6.42 23.64
N ASP A 668 25.61 -7.02 22.75
CA ASP A 668 25.59 -8.48 22.57
C ASP A 668 26.00 -9.22 23.84
N ALA A 669 27.04 -8.74 24.55
CA ALA A 669 27.43 -9.30 25.84
C ALA A 669 26.32 -9.26 26.89
N GLN A 670 25.58 -8.14 27.00
CA GLN A 670 24.44 -8.02 27.92
C GLN A 670 23.33 -9.04 27.62
N TYR A 671 23.04 -9.29 26.34
CA TYR A 671 22.02 -10.28 25.93
C TYR A 671 22.49 -11.74 26.02
N LEU A 672 23.80 -11.97 26.12
CA LEU A 672 24.35 -13.31 26.39
C LEU A 672 24.32 -13.66 27.89
N GLU A 673 24.28 -12.64 28.76
CA GLU A 673 24.25 -12.81 30.22
C GLU A 673 22.80 -12.87 30.78
N SER A 674 21.82 -12.37 30.01
CA SER A 674 20.39 -12.37 30.37
C SER A 674 19.68 -13.65 29.94
#